data_7c5d95c16d4b8c5cd67a1ec1860e4f6c
#
_entry.id   7c5d95c16d4b8c5cd67a1ec1860e4f6c
#
_cell.length_a   1.000
_cell.length_b   1.000
_cell.length_c   1.000
_cell.angle_alpha   90.00
_cell.angle_beta   90.00
_cell.angle_gamma   90.00
#
_symmetry.space_group_name_H-M   'P 1'
#
loop_
_entity.id
_entity.type
_entity.pdbx_description
1 polymer ?
#
loop_
_entity_poly.entity_id
_entity_poly.type
_entity_poly.pdbx_seq_one_letter_code
_entity_poly.pdbx_strand_id
1 'polypeptide(L)'
;KGLGMLNGNSTSNLLLDYKAESPDAYWAMMRYLFGGDYPLFSNIKMEMGNDGNNSTGAEACTMRYEDEEADASRSPGFVMAADAKTINPNVKVSILRWGCPNWVNAYKGTDWYAANYKWYKETIFDAYEKYGYVVDYINPDTNETGNPDSGIIKYFANAIANETDFPEYFTEEAKQAYRSIKIVASDENKGLKIVPMMRGDKDLYDAVDAIGFHYRTNATDDYIKMADVDDKEVWYSEGCATFGYSELQENKTAEYGAGTIGGYQSPLALLDSFPNAFVGSRRTMYMFQPAIGAFYEGIQYGHKELLSARDPWSGYIHYDPVLYMLGHITKFAKTGWENASNTAGICRVLPGATFASFGASSNEHATAGIDGNASYMTLAAPDKQNFSTVFVNNTRNEKTFAVKLSDMALKAEALHIWTTATDSYMQKGEDAKIEGGIAYVTVPAYSVVTATTLDTEPERFPTEDGSGDYIQTATRAVLDTDATGKKADTADDYLYADNFDYKEEELNYIVDRGNEPRYMLDTHGAWIVENGRLKQENAAGVTQWNGGDPATIVGDWRWMDYSASVDMELPNADANRYERLTIRAQTGMNWNNSGYTLELNGAGSWKLFRIGSAVASGSVAKDDAGKYNVKLIGLGDTVYAYINGTLVTSYTDANPMLSGRVKISSNWTQVYADNLEIRTVKGGIPYATAMIDGQDDGVVYEGAWAINNPGGGSADNWYRTMSEASTAGAAFTFAVDGSGFAIMGSNNGSAVIDVYVDGVMKVENAATKAAHTRGEAYILSDLAAGKHTVKVVLKSGTLKVDALNTIGNRLPAAEGAVTEVLTKLPALESYVTGSGIGSLPAAVEVKKTDGTTATLPVDWNVDMNALNANAYGAAEIQG
;
A
#
# COMPACT_ATOMS: atom_id res chain seq x y z
N LYS A 1 -6.56 28.76 0.28
CA LYS A 1 -7.01 27.39 0.16
C LYS A 1 -5.92 26.54 -0.49
N GLY A 2 -5.81 25.25 -0.14
CA GLY A 2 -4.80 24.38 -0.71
C GLY A 2 -5.10 22.91 -0.53
N LEU A 3 -4.29 22.09 -1.20
CA LEU A 3 -4.25 20.64 -1.06
C LEU A 3 -2.93 20.24 -0.40
N GLY A 4 -2.95 19.16 0.33
CA GLY A 4 -1.78 18.58 0.98
C GLY A 4 -1.82 17.07 0.99
N MET A 5 -0.74 16.47 1.45
CA MET A 5 -0.64 15.03 1.62
C MET A 5 -0.20 14.66 3.03
N LEU A 6 -0.69 13.54 3.51
CA LEU A 6 -0.19 12.90 4.70
C LEU A 6 0.71 11.73 4.30
N ASN A 7 1.86 11.65 4.94
CA ASN A 7 2.82 10.58 4.83
C ASN A 7 3.02 9.94 6.21
N GLY A 8 2.73 8.67 6.32
CA GLY A 8 2.83 7.90 7.55
C GLY A 8 2.33 6.49 7.34
N ASN A 9 2.30 5.68 8.38
CA ASN A 9 1.86 4.29 8.33
C ASN A 9 2.64 3.45 7.31
N SER A 10 3.93 3.71 7.12
CA SER A 10 4.77 3.03 6.14
C SER A 10 4.35 3.23 4.67
N THR A 11 3.57 4.28 4.37
CA THR A 11 3.04 4.50 3.01
C THR A 11 4.09 4.94 1.99
N SER A 12 5.28 5.31 2.44
CA SER A 12 6.36 5.83 1.58
C SER A 12 7.68 5.08 1.69
N ASN A 13 7.75 3.97 2.42
CA ASN A 13 9.01 3.27 2.62
C ASN A 13 9.66 2.84 1.30
N LEU A 14 8.90 2.21 0.39
CA LEU A 14 9.42 1.82 -0.91
C LEU A 14 9.78 3.00 -1.81
N LEU A 15 9.33 4.20 -1.49
CA LEU A 15 9.61 5.39 -2.31
C LEU A 15 11.08 5.80 -2.26
N LEU A 16 11.75 5.51 -1.16
CA LEU A 16 13.19 5.76 -1.04
C LEU A 16 14.02 4.79 -1.89
N ASP A 17 13.50 3.60 -2.15
CA ASP A 17 14.08 2.68 -3.15
C ASP A 17 13.96 3.27 -4.56
N TYR A 18 12.83 3.88 -4.91
CA TYR A 18 12.69 4.62 -6.17
C TYR A 18 13.69 5.78 -6.26
N LYS A 19 13.86 6.53 -5.19
CA LYS A 19 14.83 7.64 -5.14
C LYS A 19 16.26 7.18 -5.43
N ALA A 20 16.63 6.00 -4.91
CA ALA A 20 17.96 5.43 -5.08
C ALA A 20 18.17 4.80 -6.47
N GLU A 21 17.18 4.06 -6.98
CA GLU A 21 17.33 3.20 -8.14
C GLU A 21 16.71 3.77 -9.43
N SER A 22 15.69 4.59 -9.29
CA SER A 22 14.98 5.26 -10.38
C SER A 22 14.80 6.75 -10.10
N PRO A 23 15.89 7.51 -9.87
CA PRO A 23 15.83 8.90 -9.43
C PRO A 23 15.06 9.81 -10.38
N ASP A 24 15.11 9.55 -11.68
CA ASP A 24 14.38 10.35 -12.67
C ASP A 24 12.86 10.23 -12.46
N ALA A 25 12.36 9.01 -12.20
CA ALA A 25 10.95 8.77 -11.91
C ALA A 25 10.55 9.44 -10.58
N TYR A 26 11.37 9.27 -9.54
CA TYR A 26 11.14 9.89 -8.24
C TYR A 26 11.06 11.42 -8.32
N TRP A 27 12.06 12.06 -8.91
CA TRP A 27 12.13 13.51 -8.99
C TRP A 27 11.09 14.11 -9.96
N ALA A 28 10.71 13.39 -11.02
CA ALA A 28 9.61 13.80 -11.88
C ALA A 28 8.28 13.83 -11.12
N MET A 29 7.99 12.79 -10.34
CA MET A 29 6.84 12.73 -9.45
C MET A 29 6.86 13.89 -8.45
N MET A 30 7.97 14.09 -7.75
CA MET A 30 8.11 15.14 -6.73
C MET A 30 7.95 16.55 -7.33
N ARG A 31 8.51 16.80 -8.53
CA ARG A 31 8.32 18.08 -9.23
C ARG A 31 6.87 18.30 -9.62
N TYR A 32 6.15 17.28 -10.07
CA TYR A 32 4.73 17.40 -10.37
C TYR A 32 3.91 17.77 -9.12
N LEU A 33 4.21 17.11 -7.99
CA LEU A 33 3.46 17.32 -6.74
C LEU A 33 3.74 18.70 -6.10
N PHE A 34 4.99 19.15 -6.10
CA PHE A 34 5.41 20.33 -5.32
C PHE A 34 6.02 21.47 -6.14
N GLY A 35 6.34 21.24 -7.41
CA GLY A 35 7.09 22.18 -8.25
C GLY A 35 6.22 23.17 -9.01
N GLY A 36 6.93 24.09 -9.69
CA GLY A 36 6.35 25.09 -10.58
C GLY A 36 5.61 26.21 -9.87
N ASP A 37 5.04 27.11 -10.69
CA ASP A 37 4.22 28.23 -10.21
C ASP A 37 2.85 27.79 -9.67
N TYR A 38 2.47 26.55 -9.96
CA TYR A 38 1.16 25.97 -9.69
C TYR A 38 1.33 24.57 -9.06
N PRO A 39 1.89 24.44 -7.86
CA PRO A 39 2.11 23.15 -7.21
C PRO A 39 0.78 22.45 -6.92
N LEU A 40 0.76 21.10 -7.05
CA LEU A 40 -0.41 20.34 -6.68
C LEU A 40 -0.65 20.38 -5.18
N PHE A 41 0.42 20.21 -4.39
CA PHE A 41 0.38 20.27 -2.94
C PHE A 41 1.18 21.45 -2.38
N SER A 42 0.60 22.06 -1.36
CA SER A 42 1.22 23.15 -0.59
C SER A 42 1.60 22.75 0.83
N ASN A 43 1.23 21.54 1.26
CA ASN A 43 1.52 21.04 2.60
C ASN A 43 1.85 19.54 2.54
N ILE A 44 2.83 19.12 3.35
CA ILE A 44 3.12 17.73 3.66
C ILE A 44 2.99 17.51 5.16
N LYS A 45 2.16 16.56 5.57
CA LYS A 45 1.93 16.16 6.96
C LYS A 45 2.58 14.80 7.19
N MET A 46 3.35 14.66 8.25
CA MET A 46 4.14 13.46 8.51
C MET A 46 3.78 12.85 9.85
N GLU A 47 3.84 11.53 9.91
CA GLU A 47 3.69 10.81 11.16
C GLU A 47 4.98 10.88 12.00
N MET A 48 4.81 11.17 13.28
CA MET A 48 5.76 10.82 14.33
C MET A 48 5.53 9.34 14.67
N GLY A 49 6.31 8.45 14.03
CA GLY A 49 6.17 7.01 14.17
C GLY A 49 6.59 6.48 15.53
N ASN A 50 6.11 5.30 15.90
CA ASN A 50 6.48 4.60 17.14
C ASN A 50 6.78 3.11 16.91
N ASP A 51 7.14 2.72 15.67
CA ASP A 51 7.34 1.34 15.23
C ASP A 51 6.08 0.46 15.33
N GLY A 52 4.92 1.04 15.55
CA GLY A 52 3.65 0.34 15.63
C GLY A 52 2.88 0.38 14.32
N ASN A 53 2.13 -0.68 14.00
CA ASN A 53 1.24 -0.65 12.85
C ASN A 53 0.02 0.22 13.16
N ASN A 54 -0.11 1.33 12.46
CA ASN A 54 -1.19 2.27 12.61
C ASN A 54 -2.19 2.26 11.43
N SER A 55 -2.09 1.31 10.51
CA SER A 55 -3.02 1.04 9.41
C SER A 55 -2.39 0.17 8.31
N THR A 56 -1.42 0.69 7.57
CA THR A 56 -0.80 0.01 6.40
C THR A 56 0.55 -0.61 6.71
N GLY A 57 1.18 -0.20 7.80
CA GLY A 57 2.48 -0.68 8.26
C GLY A 57 2.95 0.09 9.48
N ALA A 58 4.20 -0.12 9.86
CA ALA A 58 4.86 0.57 10.94
C ALA A 58 5.61 1.79 10.40
N GLU A 59 5.35 2.96 10.97
CA GLU A 59 6.20 4.13 10.75
C GLU A 59 7.32 4.13 11.79
N ALA A 60 8.54 4.30 11.33
CA ALA A 60 9.72 4.21 12.18
C ALA A 60 9.75 5.28 13.27
N CYS A 61 10.12 4.90 14.47
CA CYS A 61 10.27 5.81 15.59
C CYS A 61 11.58 6.58 15.49
N THR A 62 11.50 7.91 15.51
CA THR A 62 12.67 8.80 15.48
C THR A 62 13.49 8.75 16.78
N MET A 63 12.88 8.31 17.89
CA MET A 63 13.52 8.21 19.20
C MET A 63 12.92 7.03 19.97
N ARG A 64 13.52 5.84 19.84
CA ARG A 64 13.02 4.58 20.43
C ARG A 64 13.23 4.50 21.93
N TYR A 65 14.31 5.15 22.41
CA TYR A 65 14.74 5.16 23.82
C TYR A 65 14.91 6.60 24.31
N GLU A 66 14.74 6.83 25.62
CA GLU A 66 14.77 8.17 26.21
C GLU A 66 16.15 8.85 26.16
N ASP A 67 17.21 8.06 26.22
CA ASP A 67 18.62 8.49 26.19
C ASP A 67 19.24 8.41 24.79
N GLU A 68 18.45 8.04 23.79
CA GLU A 68 18.85 8.03 22.39
C GLU A 68 18.81 9.44 21.81
N GLU A 69 19.76 9.78 20.93
CA GLU A 69 19.63 10.94 20.07
C GLU A 69 18.52 10.72 19.05
N ALA A 70 17.71 11.73 18.81
CA ALA A 70 16.65 11.59 17.80
C ALA A 70 17.25 11.44 16.39
N ASP A 71 16.58 10.67 15.55
CA ASP A 71 16.99 10.42 14.17
C ASP A 71 15.79 10.56 13.23
N ALA A 72 15.61 11.72 12.64
CA ALA A 72 14.54 12.02 11.72
C ALA A 72 14.67 11.27 10.40
N SER A 73 15.87 10.80 10.01
CA SER A 73 16.08 10.03 8.78
C SER A 73 15.43 8.64 8.83
N ARG A 74 15.07 8.15 10.00
CA ARG A 74 14.32 6.88 10.15
C ARG A 74 12.92 6.93 9.53
N SER A 75 12.30 8.11 9.45
CA SER A 75 10.97 8.25 8.86
C SER A 75 11.07 8.80 7.43
N PRO A 76 10.61 8.05 6.42
CA PRO A 76 10.60 8.50 5.03
C PRO A 76 9.92 9.85 4.82
N GLY A 77 8.95 10.19 5.66
CA GLY A 77 8.24 11.45 5.62
C GLY A 77 9.15 12.66 5.79
N PHE A 78 10.11 12.63 6.72
CA PHE A 78 11.04 13.73 6.94
C PHE A 78 11.99 13.93 5.76
N VAL A 79 12.46 12.81 5.15
CA VAL A 79 13.29 12.83 3.93
C VAL A 79 12.50 13.46 2.77
N MET A 80 11.26 13.01 2.55
CA MET A 80 10.39 13.55 1.50
C MET A 80 10.05 15.03 1.71
N ALA A 81 9.85 15.48 2.94
CA ALA A 81 9.61 16.88 3.23
C ALA A 81 10.83 17.74 2.88
N ALA A 82 12.04 17.23 3.15
CA ALA A 82 13.27 17.89 2.72
C ALA A 82 13.35 18.02 1.20
N ASP A 83 13.07 16.93 0.47
CA ASP A 83 13.06 16.91 -0.99
C ASP A 83 12.00 17.86 -1.57
N ALA A 84 10.79 17.87 -0.98
CA ALA A 84 9.74 18.80 -1.38
C ALA A 84 10.17 20.28 -1.19
N LYS A 85 10.83 20.59 -0.06
CA LYS A 85 11.35 21.95 0.21
C LYS A 85 12.52 22.34 -0.71
N THR A 86 13.29 21.38 -1.18
CA THR A 86 14.34 21.62 -2.20
C THR A 86 13.71 22.10 -3.51
N ILE A 87 12.55 21.54 -3.88
CA ILE A 87 11.80 21.92 -5.08
C ILE A 87 11.04 23.23 -4.86
N ASN A 88 10.35 23.34 -3.72
CA ASN A 88 9.54 24.50 -3.36
C ASN A 88 9.70 24.83 -1.87
N PRO A 89 10.52 25.83 -1.51
CA PRO A 89 10.77 26.20 -0.11
C PRO A 89 9.51 26.69 0.64
N ASN A 90 8.43 27.02 -0.08
CA ASN A 90 7.18 27.48 0.52
C ASN A 90 6.26 26.33 0.97
N VAL A 91 6.57 25.07 0.63
CA VAL A 91 5.82 23.92 1.12
C VAL A 91 5.78 23.95 2.65
N LYS A 92 4.60 23.86 3.23
CA LYS A 92 4.39 23.77 4.67
C LYS A 92 4.56 22.33 5.15
N VAL A 93 5.17 22.19 6.30
CA VAL A 93 5.43 20.90 6.93
C VAL A 93 4.64 20.79 8.23
N SER A 94 3.89 19.71 8.38
CA SER A 94 3.09 19.41 9.57
C SER A 94 3.50 18.06 10.14
N ILE A 95 3.39 17.88 11.46
CA ILE A 95 3.61 16.58 12.10
C ILE A 95 2.48 16.23 13.06
N LEU A 96 2.23 14.92 13.20
CA LEU A 96 1.27 14.35 14.14
C LEU A 96 1.76 13.00 14.64
N ARG A 97 1.07 12.40 15.62
CA ARG A 97 1.31 11.05 16.10
C ARG A 97 0.02 10.23 16.22
N TRP A 98 0.12 8.93 15.96
CA TRP A 98 -0.91 7.96 16.35
C TRP A 98 -0.61 7.35 17.71
N GLY A 99 0.59 6.90 17.94
CA GLY A 99 1.07 6.33 19.19
C GLY A 99 2.32 7.04 19.72
N CYS A 100 2.71 6.72 20.95
CA CYS A 100 3.97 7.20 21.52
C CYS A 100 4.95 6.04 21.68
N PRO A 101 6.27 6.32 21.64
CA PRO A 101 7.28 5.36 22.04
C PRO A 101 7.05 4.84 23.47
N ASN A 102 7.55 3.65 23.77
CA ASN A 102 7.37 3.03 25.08
C ASN A 102 7.91 3.88 26.23
N TRP A 103 9.04 4.56 26.04
CA TRP A 103 9.61 5.42 27.07
C TRP A 103 8.71 6.64 27.37
N VAL A 104 8.09 7.25 26.35
CA VAL A 104 7.10 8.32 26.57
C VAL A 104 5.87 7.79 27.31
N ASN A 105 5.38 6.60 26.92
CA ASN A 105 4.23 5.96 27.58
C ASN A 105 4.51 5.62 29.06
N ALA A 106 5.76 5.39 29.44
CA ALA A 106 6.14 5.13 30.83
C ALA A 106 5.86 6.32 31.78
N TYR A 107 5.76 7.53 31.23
CA TYR A 107 5.44 8.74 31.99
C TYR A 107 3.92 9.03 32.13
N LYS A 108 3.05 8.16 31.61
CA LYS A 108 1.58 8.33 31.79
C LYS A 108 1.22 8.41 33.25
N GLY A 109 0.52 9.50 33.64
CA GLY A 109 0.12 9.78 35.01
C GLY A 109 1.16 10.55 35.83
N THR A 110 2.30 10.93 35.24
CA THR A 110 3.31 11.82 35.85
C THR A 110 3.64 12.96 34.89
N ASP A 111 4.78 12.89 34.20
CA ASP A 111 5.31 13.98 33.33
C ASP A 111 5.09 13.68 31.84
N TRP A 112 3.97 13.05 31.50
CA TRP A 112 3.70 12.57 30.12
C TRP A 112 3.71 13.68 29.08
N TYR A 113 3.25 14.90 29.39
CA TYR A 113 3.30 16.02 28.45
C TYR A 113 4.72 16.45 28.17
N ALA A 114 5.57 16.49 29.20
CA ALA A 114 6.98 16.84 29.05
C ALA A 114 7.75 15.78 28.22
N ALA A 115 7.47 14.50 28.47
CA ALA A 115 8.08 13.41 27.69
C ALA A 115 7.68 13.45 26.22
N ASN A 116 6.38 13.71 25.92
CA ASN A 116 5.93 13.93 24.55
C ASN A 116 6.62 15.13 23.91
N TYR A 117 6.68 16.24 24.63
CA TYR A 117 7.33 17.45 24.12
C TYR A 117 8.82 17.22 23.85
N LYS A 118 9.54 16.52 24.74
CA LYS A 118 10.94 16.13 24.48
C LYS A 118 11.08 15.38 23.17
N TRP A 119 10.28 14.33 22.96
CA TRP A 119 10.32 13.54 21.73
C TRP A 119 10.10 14.39 20.46
N TYR A 120 9.07 15.24 20.47
CA TYR A 120 8.80 16.14 19.34
C TYR A 120 9.93 17.16 19.14
N LYS A 121 10.41 17.80 20.23
CA LYS A 121 11.46 18.81 20.19
C LYS A 121 12.75 18.25 19.59
N GLU A 122 13.24 17.14 20.14
CA GLU A 122 14.48 16.51 19.67
C GLU A 122 14.36 16.05 18.21
N THR A 123 13.21 15.50 17.79
CA THR A 123 12.99 15.15 16.39
C THR A 123 13.01 16.39 15.46
N ILE A 124 12.40 17.51 15.88
CA ILE A 124 12.41 18.73 15.07
C ILE A 124 13.83 19.33 15.01
N PHE A 125 14.59 19.21 16.08
CA PHE A 125 15.97 19.66 16.13
C PHE A 125 16.85 18.86 15.17
N ASP A 126 16.74 17.55 15.18
CA ASP A 126 17.47 16.67 14.26
C ASP A 126 17.05 16.90 12.79
N ALA A 127 15.75 17.07 12.52
CA ALA A 127 15.28 17.41 11.17
C ALA A 127 15.87 18.75 10.68
N TYR A 128 16.03 19.73 11.56
CA TYR A 128 16.70 20.98 11.20
C TYR A 128 18.21 20.77 10.96
N GLU A 129 18.88 20.00 11.81
CA GLU A 129 20.30 19.69 11.63
C GLU A 129 20.58 18.99 10.31
N LYS A 130 19.80 17.95 9.99
CA LYS A 130 20.01 17.14 8.78
C LYS A 130 19.51 17.80 7.49
N TYR A 131 18.37 18.49 7.56
CA TYR A 131 17.64 18.93 6.38
C TYR A 131 17.44 20.42 6.27
N GLY A 132 17.78 21.20 7.31
CA GLY A 132 17.72 22.66 7.29
C GLY A 132 16.32 23.26 7.39
N TYR A 133 15.28 22.49 7.77
CA TYR A 133 13.94 23.03 7.94
C TYR A 133 13.38 22.81 9.35
N VAL A 134 12.58 23.76 9.80
CA VAL A 134 11.72 23.62 10.99
C VAL A 134 10.29 23.36 10.51
N VAL A 135 9.55 22.50 11.21
CA VAL A 135 8.15 22.23 10.90
C VAL A 135 7.29 23.49 11.13
N ASP A 136 6.24 23.65 10.32
CA ASP A 136 5.35 24.81 10.40
C ASP A 136 4.17 24.56 11.35
N TYR A 137 3.69 23.31 11.46
CA TYR A 137 2.52 22.94 12.24
C TYR A 137 2.74 21.63 13.00
N ILE A 138 2.05 21.49 14.11
CA ILE A 138 2.15 20.33 14.97
C ILE A 138 0.77 19.98 15.56
N ASN A 139 0.37 18.70 15.49
CA ASN A 139 -0.69 18.20 16.34
C ASN A 139 -0.06 17.44 17.52
N PRO A 140 -0.15 17.95 18.75
CA PRO A 140 0.41 17.28 19.93
C PRO A 140 -0.51 16.21 20.50
N ASP A 141 -1.80 16.20 20.12
CA ASP A 141 -2.77 15.25 20.61
C ASP A 141 -2.69 13.92 19.82
N THR A 142 -3.38 12.92 20.30
CA THR A 142 -3.47 11.63 19.62
C THR A 142 -4.35 11.75 18.37
N ASN A 143 -3.86 11.26 17.24
CA ASN A 143 -4.62 11.23 16.00
C ASN A 143 -5.96 10.51 16.18
N GLU A 144 -7.01 10.99 15.50
CA GLU A 144 -8.37 10.46 15.56
C GLU A 144 -8.96 10.37 16.97
N THR A 145 -8.55 11.27 17.84
CA THR A 145 -9.08 11.29 19.20
C THR A 145 -10.58 11.53 19.22
N GLY A 146 -11.29 10.80 20.07
CA GLY A 146 -12.71 11.09 20.38
C GLY A 146 -12.90 12.04 21.56
N ASN A 147 -11.81 12.39 22.25
CA ASN A 147 -11.79 13.28 23.41
C ASN A 147 -10.47 14.07 23.42
N PRO A 148 -10.46 15.29 22.87
CA PRO A 148 -9.27 16.13 22.83
C PRO A 148 -8.67 16.36 24.23
N ASP A 149 -7.34 16.27 24.33
CA ASP A 149 -6.60 16.57 25.55
C ASP A 149 -6.15 18.05 25.55
N SER A 150 -6.97 18.91 26.16
CA SER A 150 -6.67 20.33 26.26
C SER A 150 -5.39 20.62 27.06
N GLY A 151 -4.98 19.72 27.94
CA GLY A 151 -3.77 19.86 28.75
C GLY A 151 -2.51 19.77 27.90
N ILE A 152 -2.38 18.74 27.07
CA ILE A 152 -1.24 18.57 26.19
C ILE A 152 -1.18 19.68 25.14
N ILE A 153 -2.32 20.10 24.58
CA ILE A 153 -2.39 21.20 23.59
C ILE A 153 -1.84 22.49 24.18
N LYS A 154 -2.33 22.91 25.35
CA LYS A 154 -1.86 24.12 26.07
C LYS A 154 -0.39 24.00 26.49
N TYR A 155 0.03 22.80 26.92
CA TYR A 155 1.41 22.55 27.31
C TYR A 155 2.36 22.79 26.14
N PHE A 156 2.08 22.20 24.98
CA PHE A 156 2.91 22.36 23.78
C PHE A 156 2.96 23.81 23.30
N ALA A 157 1.80 24.48 23.21
CA ALA A 157 1.77 25.89 22.80
C ALA A 157 2.64 26.77 23.69
N ASN A 158 2.57 26.58 25.02
CA ASN A 158 3.40 27.33 25.95
C ASN A 158 4.88 26.93 25.87
N ALA A 159 5.21 25.65 25.77
CA ALA A 159 6.58 25.17 25.72
C ALA A 159 7.29 25.62 24.44
N ILE A 160 6.65 25.53 23.29
CA ILE A 160 7.15 26.01 21.99
C ILE A 160 7.44 27.51 22.05
N ALA A 161 6.47 28.32 22.48
CA ALA A 161 6.60 29.76 22.50
C ALA A 161 7.72 30.25 23.43
N ASN A 162 8.03 29.50 24.48
CA ASN A 162 9.03 29.88 25.51
C ASN A 162 10.32 29.05 25.44
N GLU A 163 10.54 28.25 24.38
CA GLU A 163 11.75 27.44 24.27
C GLU A 163 13.01 28.31 24.20
N THR A 164 13.97 27.99 25.02
CA THR A 164 15.25 28.69 25.12
C THR A 164 16.47 27.78 24.98
N ASP A 165 16.26 26.48 25.13
CA ASP A 165 17.31 25.46 25.07
C ASP A 165 17.44 24.93 23.63
N PHE A 166 18.23 25.65 22.83
CA PHE A 166 18.51 25.31 21.47
C PHE A 166 19.95 24.85 21.29
N PRO A 167 20.20 23.84 20.44
CA PRO A 167 21.55 23.46 20.04
C PRO A 167 22.30 24.63 19.36
N GLU A 168 23.63 24.61 19.43
CA GLU A 168 24.48 25.67 18.87
C GLU A 168 24.30 25.87 17.36
N TYR A 169 23.90 24.85 16.64
CA TYR A 169 23.65 24.91 15.19
C TYR A 169 22.35 25.61 14.80
N PHE A 170 21.44 25.91 15.77
CA PHE A 170 20.22 26.66 15.46
C PHE A 170 20.53 28.13 15.22
N THR A 171 20.20 28.63 14.03
CA THR A 171 20.27 30.09 13.73
C THR A 171 19.17 30.84 14.47
N GLU A 172 19.29 32.16 14.57
CA GLU A 172 18.23 32.98 15.21
C GLU A 172 16.91 32.91 14.41
N GLU A 173 16.99 32.82 13.10
CA GLU A 173 15.82 32.60 12.22
C GLU A 173 15.14 31.26 12.51
N ALA A 174 15.93 30.19 12.69
CA ALA A 174 15.41 28.88 13.03
C ALA A 174 14.78 28.86 14.43
N LYS A 175 15.38 29.50 15.41
CA LYS A 175 14.83 29.68 16.77
C LYS A 175 13.49 30.43 16.73
N GLN A 176 13.42 31.47 15.92
CA GLN A 176 12.16 32.20 15.72
C GLN A 176 11.12 31.36 15.00
N ALA A 177 11.50 30.62 13.95
CA ALA A 177 10.63 29.69 13.25
C ALA A 177 10.08 28.62 14.22
N TYR A 178 10.92 28.04 15.08
CA TYR A 178 10.50 27.06 16.08
C TYR A 178 9.45 27.65 17.04
N ARG A 179 9.71 28.84 17.59
CA ARG A 179 8.76 29.52 18.51
C ARG A 179 7.47 29.95 17.83
N SER A 180 7.45 29.96 16.51
CA SER A 180 6.29 30.32 15.68
C SER A 180 5.55 29.08 15.13
N ILE A 181 5.93 27.86 15.52
CA ILE A 181 5.21 26.63 15.16
C ILE A 181 3.77 26.75 15.62
N LYS A 182 2.84 26.46 14.75
CA LYS A 182 1.41 26.54 14.97
C LYS A 182 0.82 25.21 15.44
N ILE A 183 -0.18 25.28 16.30
CA ILE A 183 -0.90 24.12 16.80
C ILE A 183 -2.14 23.84 15.95
N VAL A 184 -2.21 22.63 15.43
CA VAL A 184 -3.42 22.04 14.81
C VAL A 184 -4.09 21.14 15.85
N ALA A 185 -5.33 21.37 16.21
CA ALA A 185 -6.06 20.54 17.15
C ALA A 185 -7.44 20.14 16.60
N SER A 186 -7.84 18.88 16.84
CA SER A 186 -7.02 17.78 17.39
C SER A 186 -7.09 16.55 16.49
N ASP A 187 -7.37 16.71 15.20
CA ASP A 187 -7.52 15.63 14.24
C ASP A 187 -8.60 14.61 14.68
N GLU A 188 -9.77 15.13 15.08
CA GLU A 188 -10.92 14.31 15.49
C GLU A 188 -11.58 13.61 14.29
N ASN A 189 -11.92 12.34 14.45
CA ASN A 189 -12.67 11.59 13.43
C ASN A 189 -14.17 11.48 13.71
N LYS A 190 -14.63 11.96 14.88
CA LYS A 190 -16.04 11.88 15.33
C LYS A 190 -16.49 13.14 16.06
N GLY A 191 -17.02 14.07 15.29
CA GLY A 191 -17.44 15.34 15.85
C GLY A 191 -16.31 16.36 15.93
N LEU A 192 -16.58 17.48 16.54
CA LEU A 192 -15.62 18.57 16.74
C LEU A 192 -15.74 19.08 18.18
N LYS A 193 -15.42 18.21 19.16
CA LYS A 193 -15.46 18.56 20.58
C LYS A 193 -14.47 19.67 20.92
N ILE A 194 -13.37 19.79 20.17
CA ILE A 194 -12.41 20.87 20.37
C ILE A 194 -13.05 22.26 20.27
N VAL A 195 -14.02 22.45 19.36
CA VAL A 195 -14.66 23.76 19.16
C VAL A 195 -15.43 24.23 20.41
N PRO A 196 -16.37 23.49 21.00
CA PRO A 196 -17.01 23.89 22.26
C PRO A 196 -16.00 23.97 23.42
N MET A 197 -14.94 23.16 23.45
CA MET A 197 -13.90 23.27 24.49
C MET A 197 -13.16 24.60 24.37
N MET A 198 -12.75 25.03 23.17
CA MET A 198 -12.14 26.34 22.91
C MET A 198 -13.06 27.50 23.30
N ARG A 199 -14.39 27.38 23.11
CA ARG A 199 -15.37 28.39 23.55
C ARG A 199 -15.44 28.51 25.08
N GLY A 200 -15.19 27.42 25.80
CA GLY A 200 -15.21 27.37 27.27
C GLY A 200 -13.86 27.64 27.95
N ASP A 201 -12.77 27.62 27.22
CA ASP A 201 -11.41 27.75 27.74
C ASP A 201 -10.59 28.71 26.86
N LYS A 202 -10.35 29.93 27.36
CA LYS A 202 -9.63 30.95 26.63
C LYS A 202 -8.18 30.58 26.34
N ASP A 203 -7.52 29.91 27.29
CA ASP A 203 -6.12 29.51 27.09
C ASP A 203 -6.01 28.42 26.00
N LEU A 204 -6.99 27.52 25.92
CA LEU A 204 -7.09 26.55 24.83
C LEU A 204 -7.39 27.25 23.50
N TYR A 205 -8.31 28.22 23.52
CA TYR A 205 -8.64 29.01 22.32
C TYR A 205 -7.41 29.74 21.77
N ASP A 206 -6.60 30.35 22.65
CA ASP A 206 -5.37 31.08 22.28
C ASP A 206 -4.27 30.12 21.81
N ALA A 207 -4.25 28.86 22.31
CA ALA A 207 -3.27 27.85 21.97
C ALA A 207 -3.49 27.19 20.60
N VAL A 208 -4.71 27.19 20.07
CA VAL A 208 -5.06 26.50 18.81
C VAL A 208 -5.06 27.51 17.66
N ASP A 209 -4.21 27.26 16.67
CA ASP A 209 -4.12 28.07 15.45
C ASP A 209 -5.04 27.55 14.35
N ALA A 210 -5.12 26.23 14.18
CA ALA A 210 -5.95 25.58 13.20
C ALA A 210 -6.79 24.44 13.81
N ILE A 211 -8.00 24.27 13.32
CA ILE A 211 -8.89 23.18 13.73
C ILE A 211 -8.79 22.08 12.71
N GLY A 212 -8.17 20.95 13.07
CA GLY A 212 -8.04 19.76 12.24
C GLY A 212 -9.12 18.71 12.55
N PHE A 213 -9.68 18.13 11.53
CA PHE A 213 -10.58 16.99 11.65
C PHE A 213 -10.49 16.06 10.44
N HIS A 214 -10.94 14.82 10.60
CA HIS A 214 -10.86 13.77 9.61
C HIS A 214 -12.24 13.41 9.03
N TYR A 215 -12.25 12.93 7.78
CA TYR A 215 -13.36 12.30 7.08
C TYR A 215 -14.68 13.11 7.12
N ARG A 216 -15.59 12.77 7.99
CA ARG A 216 -16.95 13.33 7.98
C ARG A 216 -17.14 14.25 9.16
N THR A 217 -17.27 15.51 8.92
CA THR A 217 -17.77 16.40 9.96
C THR A 217 -18.62 17.47 9.33
N ASN A 218 -19.89 17.48 9.69
CA ASN A 218 -20.79 18.56 9.33
C ASN A 218 -20.37 19.83 10.05
N ALA A 219 -20.25 20.91 9.32
CA ALA A 219 -20.08 22.22 9.91
C ALA A 219 -21.29 22.56 10.79
N THR A 220 -21.00 22.96 12.04
CA THR A 220 -21.98 23.52 12.97
C THR A 220 -21.89 25.05 12.97
N ASP A 221 -22.90 25.74 13.51
CA ASP A 221 -22.88 27.20 13.63
C ASP A 221 -21.63 27.69 14.40
N ASP A 222 -21.21 26.98 15.46
CA ASP A 222 -20.03 27.33 16.22
C ASP A 222 -18.73 27.11 15.43
N TYR A 223 -18.67 26.04 14.66
CA TYR A 223 -17.56 25.77 13.75
C TYR A 223 -17.45 26.84 12.66
N ILE A 224 -18.57 27.23 12.03
CA ILE A 224 -18.59 28.29 11.02
C ILE A 224 -18.14 29.62 11.62
N LYS A 225 -18.56 29.94 12.87
CA LYS A 225 -18.11 31.15 13.57
C LYS A 225 -16.60 31.13 13.87
N MET A 226 -16.00 29.98 14.19
CA MET A 226 -14.54 29.88 14.35
C MET A 226 -13.80 30.32 13.09
N ALA A 227 -14.30 29.97 11.91
CA ALA A 227 -13.71 30.39 10.65
C ALA A 227 -14.08 31.83 10.28
N ASP A 228 -15.38 32.18 10.26
CA ASP A 228 -15.89 33.41 9.67
C ASP A 228 -15.74 34.63 10.62
N VAL A 229 -15.74 34.43 11.94
CA VAL A 229 -15.69 35.49 12.96
C VAL A 229 -14.35 35.54 13.69
N ASP A 230 -13.84 34.35 14.04
CA ASP A 230 -12.61 34.26 14.85
C ASP A 230 -11.33 34.10 14.00
N ASP A 231 -11.48 33.97 12.67
CA ASP A 231 -10.41 33.81 11.68
C ASP A 231 -9.47 32.62 11.95
N LYS A 232 -10.02 31.55 12.54
CA LYS A 232 -9.29 30.29 12.76
C LYS A 232 -9.30 29.47 11.48
N GLU A 233 -8.14 28.94 11.11
CA GLU A 233 -8.04 28.00 10.00
C GLU A 233 -8.80 26.70 10.32
N VAL A 234 -9.43 26.11 9.31
CA VAL A 234 -10.14 24.84 9.43
C VAL A 234 -9.64 23.88 8.37
N TRP A 235 -9.08 22.76 8.81
CA TRP A 235 -8.46 21.79 7.95
C TRP A 235 -9.26 20.50 7.88
N TYR A 236 -9.46 20.02 6.67
CA TYR A 236 -9.70 18.61 6.45
C TYR A 236 -8.34 17.92 6.49
N SER A 237 -7.91 17.60 7.70
CA SER A 237 -6.52 17.27 7.98
C SER A 237 -6.16 15.82 7.70
N GLU A 238 -7.14 15.02 7.32
CA GLU A 238 -6.96 13.68 6.77
C GLU A 238 -8.24 13.23 6.05
N GLY A 239 -8.11 12.84 4.79
CA GLY A 239 -9.18 12.25 4.00
C GLY A 239 -8.63 11.31 2.95
N CYS A 240 -9.45 10.40 2.47
CA CYS A 240 -9.06 9.44 1.45
C CYS A 240 -9.28 10.01 0.05
N ALA A 241 -8.50 9.54 -0.92
CA ALA A 241 -8.72 9.91 -2.30
C ALA A 241 -9.99 9.24 -2.84
N THR A 242 -9.97 7.93 -3.01
CA THR A 242 -11.09 7.19 -3.58
C THR A 242 -11.12 5.79 -2.97
N PHE A 243 -12.21 5.40 -2.33
CA PHE A 243 -12.30 4.06 -1.75
C PHE A 243 -12.86 2.99 -2.70
N GLY A 244 -13.60 3.40 -3.69
CA GLY A 244 -14.28 2.49 -4.61
C GLY A 244 -13.58 2.33 -5.95
N TYR A 245 -12.53 3.09 -6.16
CA TYR A 245 -11.78 3.15 -7.41
C TYR A 245 -10.91 1.90 -7.63
N SER A 246 -10.79 1.50 -8.88
CA SER A 246 -9.88 0.44 -9.32
C SER A 246 -9.05 0.93 -10.51
N GLU A 247 -7.75 0.82 -10.43
CA GLU A 247 -6.82 1.24 -11.48
C GLU A 247 -7.10 0.55 -12.84
N LEU A 248 -7.71 -0.63 -12.84
CA LEU A 248 -8.07 -1.33 -14.07
C LEU A 248 -9.44 -0.92 -14.65
N GLN A 249 -10.16 -0.04 -13.97
CA GLN A 249 -11.46 0.48 -14.43
C GLN A 249 -11.47 2.01 -14.54
N GLU A 250 -10.31 2.61 -14.49
CA GLU A 250 -10.17 4.08 -14.51
C GLU A 250 -10.79 4.75 -15.72
N ASN A 251 -10.82 4.05 -16.85
CA ASN A 251 -11.36 4.54 -18.12
C ASN A 251 -12.83 4.17 -18.34
N LYS A 252 -13.53 3.66 -17.30
CA LYS A 252 -14.96 3.34 -17.38
C LYS A 252 -15.79 4.37 -16.67
N THR A 253 -17.05 4.49 -17.07
CA THR A 253 -18.02 5.43 -16.48
C THR A 253 -18.90 4.74 -15.44
N ALA A 254 -19.69 5.52 -14.69
CA ALA A 254 -20.54 5.03 -13.60
C ALA A 254 -21.54 3.94 -14.00
N GLU A 255 -21.90 3.84 -15.28
CA GLU A 255 -22.78 2.79 -15.81
C GLU A 255 -22.16 1.40 -15.69
N TYR A 256 -20.84 1.29 -15.60
CA TYR A 256 -20.12 0.03 -15.39
C TYR A 256 -20.01 -0.37 -13.92
N GLY A 257 -20.48 0.46 -12.99
CA GLY A 257 -20.51 0.19 -11.57
C GLY A 257 -19.49 0.96 -10.74
N ALA A 258 -19.22 0.51 -9.54
CA ALA A 258 -18.20 1.09 -8.67
C ALA A 258 -16.78 0.81 -9.19
N GLY A 259 -15.81 1.60 -8.74
CA GLY A 259 -14.41 1.47 -9.17
C GLY A 259 -14.06 2.23 -10.45
N THR A 260 -15.04 2.87 -11.10
CA THR A 260 -14.87 3.69 -12.31
C THR A 260 -14.57 5.15 -11.97
N ILE A 261 -14.31 6.00 -12.96
CA ILE A 261 -14.06 7.43 -12.72
C ILE A 261 -15.29 8.18 -12.19
N GLY A 262 -16.51 7.66 -12.41
CA GLY A 262 -17.77 8.27 -11.99
C GLY A 262 -18.53 7.43 -10.96
N GLY A 263 -19.56 8.01 -10.35
CA GLY A 263 -20.36 7.35 -9.33
C GLY A 263 -19.90 7.62 -7.91
N TYR A 264 -20.36 6.79 -6.97
CA TYR A 264 -20.04 6.91 -5.56
C TYR A 264 -18.60 6.45 -5.27
N GLN A 265 -17.89 7.16 -4.41
CA GLN A 265 -16.48 6.87 -4.04
C GLN A 265 -15.52 6.82 -5.25
N SER A 266 -15.79 7.56 -6.29
CA SER A 266 -14.99 7.68 -7.50
C SER A 266 -14.14 8.96 -7.50
N PRO A 267 -13.18 9.11 -8.42
CA PRO A 267 -12.46 10.36 -8.65
C PRO A 267 -13.38 11.58 -8.83
N LEU A 268 -14.43 11.47 -9.64
CA LEU A 268 -15.38 12.57 -9.84
C LEU A 268 -16.20 12.88 -8.59
N ALA A 269 -16.56 11.87 -7.79
CA ALA A 269 -17.27 12.09 -6.53
C ALA A 269 -16.39 12.84 -5.51
N LEU A 270 -15.10 12.58 -5.49
CA LEU A 270 -14.15 13.33 -4.67
C LEU A 270 -14.15 14.81 -5.05
N LEU A 271 -13.97 15.12 -6.35
CA LEU A 271 -13.96 16.50 -6.81
C LEU A 271 -15.30 17.20 -6.61
N ASP A 272 -16.41 16.48 -6.79
CA ASP A 272 -17.77 16.96 -6.54
C ASP A 272 -17.97 17.41 -5.09
N SER A 273 -17.17 16.88 -4.16
CA SER A 273 -17.22 17.25 -2.73
C SER A 273 -16.55 18.60 -2.40
N PHE A 274 -15.61 19.10 -3.23
CA PHE A 274 -14.83 20.30 -2.93
C PHE A 274 -15.64 21.58 -2.77
N PRO A 275 -16.69 21.88 -3.56
CA PRO A 275 -17.51 23.05 -3.32
C PRO A 275 -18.07 23.09 -1.88
N ASN A 276 -18.54 21.95 -1.36
CA ASN A 276 -18.99 21.87 0.03
C ASN A 276 -17.82 21.92 1.03
N ALA A 277 -16.69 21.33 0.71
CA ALA A 277 -15.52 21.35 1.57
C ALA A 277 -15.01 22.79 1.79
N PHE A 278 -14.73 23.52 0.72
CA PHE A 278 -14.15 24.86 0.79
C PHE A 278 -15.15 25.96 1.12
N VAL A 279 -16.42 25.84 0.70
CA VAL A 279 -17.43 26.85 0.97
C VAL A 279 -18.31 26.44 2.15
N GLY A 280 -18.99 25.31 2.08
CA GLY A 280 -19.95 24.88 3.10
C GLY A 280 -19.30 24.64 4.46
N SER A 281 -18.14 24.02 4.47
CA SER A 281 -17.41 23.66 5.69
C SER A 281 -16.21 24.59 5.99
N ARG A 282 -16.02 25.68 5.27
CA ARG A 282 -14.97 26.69 5.52
C ARG A 282 -13.53 26.14 5.55
N ARG A 283 -13.30 24.99 4.95
CA ARG A 283 -11.96 24.36 4.95
C ARG A 283 -10.96 25.21 4.19
N THR A 284 -9.75 25.31 4.73
CA THR A 284 -8.62 25.98 4.08
C THR A 284 -7.60 25.03 3.52
N MET A 285 -7.60 23.80 3.99
CA MET A 285 -6.69 22.72 3.57
C MET A 285 -7.47 21.41 3.43
N TYR A 286 -7.11 20.60 2.43
CA TYR A 286 -7.59 19.23 2.26
C TYR A 286 -6.38 18.32 2.08
N MET A 287 -6.16 17.39 3.05
CA MET A 287 -5.02 16.47 3.04
C MET A 287 -5.44 15.06 2.70
N PHE A 288 -4.71 14.45 1.79
CA PHE A 288 -4.93 13.06 1.34
C PHE A 288 -4.07 12.09 2.14
N GLN A 289 -4.71 11.02 2.63
CA GLN A 289 -4.04 9.96 3.38
C GLN A 289 -4.42 8.57 2.79
N PRO A 290 -3.46 7.90 2.19
CA PRO A 290 -2.21 8.42 1.66
C PRO A 290 -2.43 9.13 0.32
N ALA A 291 -1.53 10.03 -0.06
CA ALA A 291 -1.46 10.51 -1.43
C ALA A 291 -0.62 9.56 -2.30
N ILE A 292 0.43 9.00 -1.74
CA ILE A 292 1.35 8.07 -2.38
C ILE A 292 1.23 6.71 -1.71
N GLY A 293 0.99 5.67 -2.50
CA GLY A 293 0.98 4.28 -2.06
C GLY A 293 2.26 3.56 -2.44
N ALA A 294 3.35 3.78 -1.68
CA ALA A 294 4.63 3.09 -1.87
C ALA A 294 4.80 1.96 -0.84
N PHE A 295 3.92 0.99 -0.93
CA PHE A 295 3.85 -0.20 -0.08
C PHE A 295 3.33 -1.40 -0.89
N TYR A 296 3.58 -2.60 -0.42
CA TYR A 296 3.15 -3.82 -1.11
C TYR A 296 1.63 -4.01 -1.08
N GLU A 297 1.08 -4.61 -2.14
CA GLU A 297 -0.34 -4.95 -2.22
C GLU A 297 -0.74 -5.94 -1.13
N GLY A 298 -2.03 -5.96 -0.80
CA GLY A 298 -2.60 -6.88 0.20
C GLY A 298 -2.66 -6.31 1.60
N ILE A 299 -2.44 -5.03 1.76
CA ILE A 299 -2.63 -4.31 3.02
C ILE A 299 -4.06 -3.80 3.18
N GLN A 300 -4.40 -3.43 4.40
CA GLN A 300 -5.67 -2.77 4.70
C GLN A 300 -5.74 -1.39 4.06
N TYR A 301 -6.90 -1.04 3.56
CA TYR A 301 -7.14 0.26 2.95
C TYR A 301 -6.24 0.62 1.75
N GLY A 302 -5.70 -0.35 1.07
CA GLY A 302 -5.14 -0.15 -0.28
C GLY A 302 -6.19 0.47 -1.22
N HIS A 303 -5.75 1.12 -2.28
CA HIS A 303 -6.57 1.82 -3.28
C HIS A 303 -7.29 3.09 -2.78
N LYS A 304 -6.73 3.80 -1.81
CA LYS A 304 -7.19 5.13 -1.40
C LYS A 304 -6.16 6.24 -1.69
N GLU A 305 -5.05 5.87 -2.29
CA GLU A 305 -3.97 6.75 -2.74
C GLU A 305 -4.32 7.45 -4.07
N LEU A 306 -3.51 8.43 -4.43
CA LEU A 306 -3.59 9.16 -5.69
C LEU A 306 -2.61 8.63 -6.73
N LEU A 307 -1.55 7.97 -6.29
CA LEU A 307 -0.57 7.29 -7.11
C LEU A 307 0.02 6.09 -6.37
N SER A 308 0.46 5.09 -7.12
CA SER A 308 1.04 3.86 -6.57
C SER A 308 2.47 3.65 -7.07
N ALA A 309 3.40 3.47 -6.13
CA ALA A 309 4.81 3.20 -6.38
C ALA A 309 5.21 1.93 -5.62
N ARG A 310 4.92 0.75 -6.21
CA ARG A 310 4.96 -0.55 -5.50
C ARG A 310 6.05 -1.48 -5.98
N ASP A 311 6.62 -1.20 -7.15
CA ASP A 311 7.65 -2.03 -7.79
C ASP A 311 8.92 -1.17 -8.01
N PRO A 312 9.67 -0.80 -6.96
CA PRO A 312 10.83 0.10 -7.09
C PRO A 312 11.90 -0.44 -8.04
N TRP A 313 12.09 -1.75 -8.08
CA TRP A 313 13.00 -2.42 -9.02
C TRP A 313 12.64 -2.23 -10.49
N SER A 314 11.37 -1.95 -10.81
CA SER A 314 10.94 -1.64 -12.18
C SER A 314 11.02 -0.15 -12.52
N GLY A 315 10.99 0.71 -11.50
CA GLY A 315 10.87 2.17 -11.67
C GLY A 315 9.47 2.63 -12.09
N TYR A 316 8.49 1.72 -12.19
CA TYR A 316 7.13 2.04 -12.62
C TYR A 316 6.33 2.70 -11.49
N ILE A 317 5.70 3.84 -11.81
CA ILE A 317 4.75 4.54 -10.93
C ILE A 317 3.41 4.64 -11.66
N HIS A 318 2.34 4.16 -11.03
CA HIS A 318 0.98 4.34 -11.53
C HIS A 318 0.41 5.67 -11.03
N TYR A 319 -0.05 6.50 -11.95
CA TYR A 319 -0.69 7.79 -11.66
C TYR A 319 -2.19 7.67 -11.91
N ASP A 320 -2.99 7.79 -10.86
CA ASP A 320 -4.44 7.69 -10.99
C ASP A 320 -5.05 8.91 -11.70
N PRO A 321 -6.14 8.73 -12.46
CA PRO A 321 -6.84 9.86 -13.12
C PRO A 321 -7.24 10.97 -12.17
N VAL A 322 -7.45 10.66 -10.90
CA VAL A 322 -7.77 11.64 -9.86
C VAL A 322 -6.71 12.73 -9.70
N LEU A 323 -5.43 12.42 -9.93
CA LEU A 323 -4.37 13.43 -9.93
C LEU A 323 -4.55 14.48 -11.00
N TYR A 324 -4.90 14.07 -12.23
CA TYR A 324 -5.22 14.99 -13.33
C TYR A 324 -6.44 15.85 -12.96
N MET A 325 -7.46 15.24 -12.35
CA MET A 325 -8.65 15.93 -11.92
C MET A 325 -8.35 16.95 -10.81
N LEU A 326 -7.50 16.61 -9.84
CA LEU A 326 -7.03 17.57 -8.82
C LEU A 326 -6.23 18.71 -9.43
N GLY A 327 -5.47 18.44 -10.48
CA GLY A 327 -4.76 19.45 -11.27
C GLY A 327 -5.68 20.54 -11.81
N HIS A 328 -6.93 20.24 -12.14
CA HIS A 328 -7.93 21.26 -12.51
C HIS A 328 -8.19 22.29 -11.43
N ILE A 329 -7.95 21.96 -10.15
CA ILE A 329 -8.10 22.91 -9.04
C ILE A 329 -6.84 23.75 -8.85
N THR A 330 -5.67 23.12 -8.88
CA THR A 330 -4.42 23.76 -8.44
C THR A 330 -3.55 24.25 -9.58
N LYS A 331 -3.53 23.59 -10.73
CA LYS A 331 -2.72 24.00 -11.89
C LYS A 331 -3.27 25.23 -12.62
N PHE A 332 -4.47 25.68 -12.27
CA PHE A 332 -5.09 26.91 -12.75
C PHE A 332 -5.41 27.91 -11.65
N ALA A 333 -4.73 27.81 -10.51
CA ALA A 333 -4.91 28.68 -9.37
C ALA A 333 -3.53 29.11 -8.84
N LYS A 334 -3.21 30.38 -8.96
CA LYS A 334 -1.87 30.91 -8.65
C LYS A 334 -1.61 30.98 -7.15
N THR A 335 -0.43 30.60 -6.72
CA THR A 335 0.04 30.85 -5.36
C THR A 335 -0.08 32.33 -5.02
N GLY A 336 -0.59 32.64 -3.84
CA GLY A 336 -0.83 34.02 -3.39
C GLY A 336 -2.20 34.58 -3.77
N TRP A 337 -3.05 33.88 -4.47
CA TRP A 337 -4.43 34.34 -4.75
C TRP A 337 -5.28 34.47 -3.47
N GLU A 338 -5.02 33.71 -2.44
CA GLU A 338 -5.69 33.88 -1.14
C GLU A 338 -5.35 35.25 -0.53
N ASN A 339 -4.05 35.57 -0.49
CA ASN A 339 -3.49 36.76 0.08
C ASN A 339 -2.08 36.98 -0.51
N ALA A 340 -1.72 38.21 -0.88
CA ALA A 340 -0.41 38.52 -1.48
C ALA A 340 0.80 38.16 -0.58
N SER A 341 0.61 38.07 0.73
CA SER A 341 1.65 37.64 1.68
C SER A 341 1.63 36.14 1.96
N ASN A 342 0.64 35.40 1.47
CA ASN A 342 0.52 33.96 1.68
C ASN A 342 1.18 33.20 0.53
N THR A 343 2.41 32.74 0.74
CA THR A 343 3.19 31.99 -0.26
C THR A 343 2.82 30.52 -0.35
N ALA A 344 2.02 30.02 0.61
CA ALA A 344 1.54 28.63 0.63
C ALA A 344 0.08 28.46 0.18
N GLY A 345 -0.71 29.55 0.18
CA GLY A 345 -2.08 29.51 -0.33
C GLY A 345 -2.12 29.53 -1.84
N ILE A 346 -2.73 28.52 -2.45
CA ILE A 346 -2.75 28.31 -3.90
C ILE A 346 -4.02 28.79 -4.58
N CYS A 347 -5.09 29.02 -3.84
CA CYS A 347 -6.35 29.47 -4.44
C CYS A 347 -7.21 30.29 -3.46
N ARG A 348 -8.04 31.14 -4.06
CA ARG A 348 -9.13 31.86 -3.38
C ARG A 348 -10.45 31.44 -4.00
N VAL A 349 -11.32 30.82 -3.22
CA VAL A 349 -12.66 30.41 -3.67
C VAL A 349 -13.62 31.59 -3.62
N LEU A 350 -14.44 31.78 -4.67
CA LEU A 350 -15.56 32.72 -4.68
C LEU A 350 -16.87 31.99 -4.32
N PRO A 351 -17.39 32.15 -3.09
CA PRO A 351 -18.63 31.45 -2.67
C PRO A 351 -19.84 31.77 -3.53
N GLY A 352 -19.99 33.02 -4.00
CA GLY A 352 -21.08 33.45 -4.84
C GLY A 352 -21.05 32.91 -6.29
N ALA A 353 -19.93 32.31 -6.70
CA ALA A 353 -19.73 31.67 -8.00
C ALA A 353 -19.32 30.18 -7.84
N THR A 354 -19.86 29.55 -6.82
CA THR A 354 -19.58 28.15 -6.48
C THR A 354 -20.90 27.45 -6.17
N PHE A 355 -21.06 26.22 -6.66
CA PHE A 355 -22.29 25.43 -6.49
C PHE A 355 -21.95 23.95 -6.29
N ALA A 356 -22.52 23.36 -5.26
CA ALA A 356 -22.52 21.92 -5.05
C ALA A 356 -23.84 21.32 -5.52
N SER A 357 -23.81 20.36 -6.40
CA SER A 357 -24.99 19.72 -7.01
C SER A 357 -25.81 18.87 -6.04
N PHE A 358 -25.21 18.45 -4.95
CA PHE A 358 -25.85 17.71 -3.86
C PHE A 358 -25.87 18.56 -2.59
N GLY A 359 -26.80 18.27 -1.69
CA GLY A 359 -26.94 19.02 -0.44
C GLY A 359 -25.68 18.93 0.43
N ALA A 360 -25.58 19.82 1.41
CA ALA A 360 -24.46 19.81 2.37
C ALA A 360 -24.35 18.45 3.05
N SER A 361 -23.48 17.62 2.52
CA SER A 361 -23.12 16.32 3.06
C SER A 361 -21.73 16.43 3.68
N SER A 362 -21.56 15.80 4.83
CA SER A 362 -20.24 15.57 5.41
C SER A 362 -19.49 14.43 4.70
N ASN A 363 -20.16 13.75 3.78
CA ASN A 363 -19.54 12.65 3.05
C ASN A 363 -18.65 13.20 1.94
N GLU A 364 -17.38 12.89 2.02
CA GLU A 364 -16.36 13.29 1.06
C GLU A 364 -16.54 12.66 -0.32
N HIS A 365 -17.37 11.65 -0.44
CA HIS A 365 -17.65 10.94 -1.69
C HIS A 365 -19.12 11.06 -2.13
N ALA A 366 -19.86 12.04 -1.62
CA ALA A 366 -21.24 12.23 -2.01
C ALA A 366 -21.36 12.75 -3.45
N THR A 367 -22.41 12.32 -4.13
CA THR A 367 -22.74 12.72 -5.50
C THR A 367 -24.24 12.89 -5.65
N ALA A 368 -24.66 13.75 -6.58
CA ALA A 368 -26.06 13.92 -6.96
C ALA A 368 -26.64 12.72 -7.73
N GLY A 369 -25.78 11.75 -8.09
CA GLY A 369 -26.14 10.60 -8.93
C GLY A 369 -26.10 10.91 -10.42
N ILE A 370 -26.18 9.85 -11.24
CA ILE A 370 -25.96 9.92 -12.71
C ILE A 370 -26.95 10.80 -13.48
N ASP A 371 -28.11 11.07 -12.92
CA ASP A 371 -29.13 11.96 -13.49
C ASP A 371 -29.19 13.35 -12.83
N GLY A 372 -28.23 13.65 -11.96
CA GLY A 372 -28.13 14.90 -11.22
C GLY A 372 -27.65 16.10 -12.03
N ASN A 373 -27.19 17.11 -11.30
CA ASN A 373 -26.55 18.29 -11.86
C ASN A 373 -25.03 18.25 -11.68
N ALA A 374 -24.30 18.99 -12.50
CA ALA A 374 -22.88 19.22 -12.31
C ALA A 374 -22.63 20.25 -11.19
N SER A 375 -21.51 20.10 -10.49
CA SER A 375 -21.01 21.10 -9.55
C SER A 375 -20.02 22.04 -10.23
N TYR A 376 -19.78 23.20 -9.62
CA TYR A 376 -18.69 24.07 -10.03
C TYR A 376 -18.13 24.86 -8.87
N MET A 377 -16.83 25.20 -8.97
CA MET A 377 -16.11 26.04 -8.01
C MET A 377 -15.27 27.08 -8.74
N THR A 378 -15.38 28.33 -8.37
CA THR A 378 -14.62 29.43 -8.97
C THR A 378 -13.50 29.87 -8.03
N LEU A 379 -12.30 29.87 -8.57
CA LEU A 379 -11.06 30.34 -7.96
C LEU A 379 -10.66 31.65 -8.61
N ALA A 380 -10.26 32.64 -7.82
CA ALA A 380 -10.01 33.96 -8.39
C ALA A 380 -8.86 34.70 -7.71
N ALA A 381 -8.21 35.57 -8.50
CA ALA A 381 -7.26 36.54 -8.00
C ALA A 381 -7.99 37.62 -7.17
N PRO A 382 -7.34 38.22 -6.15
CA PRO A 382 -7.93 39.27 -5.33
C PRO A 382 -8.34 40.54 -6.11
N ASP A 383 -7.60 40.85 -7.18
CA ASP A 383 -7.85 42.01 -8.05
C ASP A 383 -8.96 41.81 -9.09
N LYS A 384 -9.55 40.60 -9.12
CA LYS A 384 -10.60 40.17 -10.06
C LYS A 384 -10.20 40.25 -11.54
N GLN A 385 -8.91 40.22 -11.83
CA GLN A 385 -8.41 40.24 -13.20
C GLN A 385 -8.37 38.82 -13.79
N ASN A 386 -8.10 37.85 -12.94
CA ASN A 386 -7.99 36.45 -13.34
C ASN A 386 -8.86 35.55 -12.48
N PHE A 387 -9.39 34.52 -13.09
CA PHE A 387 -10.13 33.47 -12.42
C PHE A 387 -10.08 32.15 -13.18
N SER A 388 -10.41 31.07 -12.49
CA SER A 388 -10.63 29.75 -13.07
C SER A 388 -11.89 29.15 -12.46
N THR A 389 -12.80 28.65 -13.28
CA THR A 389 -13.96 27.89 -12.80
C THR A 389 -13.76 26.44 -13.16
N VAL A 390 -13.77 25.58 -12.14
CA VAL A 390 -13.69 24.13 -12.29
C VAL A 390 -15.10 23.58 -12.24
N PHE A 391 -15.55 22.95 -13.32
CA PHE A 391 -16.83 22.26 -13.43
C PHE A 391 -16.59 20.76 -13.27
N VAL A 392 -17.41 20.12 -12.46
CA VAL A 392 -17.36 18.66 -12.22
C VAL A 392 -18.69 18.05 -12.61
N ASN A 393 -18.70 17.30 -13.69
CA ASN A 393 -19.91 16.65 -14.19
C ASN A 393 -19.85 15.13 -13.96
N ASN A 394 -20.29 14.69 -12.79
CA ASN A 394 -20.42 13.28 -12.45
C ASN A 394 -21.79 12.72 -12.86
N THR A 395 -22.24 13.05 -14.08
CA THR A 395 -23.54 12.63 -14.63
C THR A 395 -23.39 12.08 -16.04
N ARG A 396 -24.40 11.33 -16.50
CA ARG A 396 -24.43 10.73 -17.85
C ARG A 396 -24.71 11.72 -18.99
N ASN A 397 -25.07 12.95 -18.67
CA ASN A 397 -25.47 13.93 -19.67
C ASN A 397 -24.52 15.12 -19.72
N GLU A 398 -24.19 15.56 -20.91
CA GLU A 398 -23.50 16.83 -21.12
C GLU A 398 -24.30 18.00 -20.50
N LYS A 399 -23.58 19.00 -19.98
CA LYS A 399 -24.13 20.22 -19.37
C LYS A 399 -23.48 21.44 -20.00
N THR A 400 -24.27 22.49 -20.26
CA THR A 400 -23.76 23.78 -20.73
C THR A 400 -24.05 24.86 -19.71
N PHE A 401 -23.03 25.61 -19.35
CA PHE A 401 -23.08 26.71 -18.39
C PHE A 401 -22.90 28.06 -19.06
N ALA A 402 -23.72 29.04 -18.70
CA ALA A 402 -23.53 30.43 -19.06
C ALA A 402 -22.73 31.13 -17.95
N VAL A 403 -21.46 31.40 -18.17
CA VAL A 403 -20.59 32.11 -17.24
C VAL A 403 -20.73 33.61 -17.43
N LYS A 404 -21.36 34.28 -16.46
CA LYS A 404 -21.56 35.74 -16.46
C LYS A 404 -20.37 36.45 -15.82
N LEU A 405 -19.84 37.45 -16.49
CA LEU A 405 -18.63 38.16 -16.13
C LEU A 405 -18.88 39.63 -15.73
N SER A 406 -20.09 39.94 -15.27
CA SER A 406 -20.54 41.34 -15.05
C SER A 406 -19.73 42.10 -13.98
N ASP A 407 -19.12 41.39 -13.02
CA ASP A 407 -18.41 41.99 -11.88
C ASP A 407 -16.88 41.83 -11.94
N MET A 408 -16.38 41.40 -13.08
CA MET A 408 -14.95 41.15 -13.28
C MET A 408 -14.31 42.28 -14.08
N ALA A 409 -13.11 42.71 -13.68
CA ALA A 409 -12.29 43.71 -14.39
C ALA A 409 -11.47 43.03 -15.51
N LEU A 410 -12.12 42.21 -16.32
CA LEU A 410 -11.44 41.36 -17.30
C LEU A 410 -10.96 42.11 -18.52
N LYS A 411 -9.77 41.74 -18.98
CA LYS A 411 -9.24 42.10 -20.29
C LYS A 411 -9.30 40.95 -21.30
N ALA A 412 -9.67 39.75 -20.83
CA ALA A 412 -9.76 38.55 -21.64
C ALA A 412 -10.96 38.62 -22.60
N GLU A 413 -10.76 38.19 -23.83
CA GLU A 413 -11.81 38.07 -24.87
C GLU A 413 -12.42 36.67 -24.94
N ALA A 414 -11.77 35.70 -24.30
CA ALA A 414 -12.21 34.30 -24.22
C ALA A 414 -11.75 33.65 -22.92
N LEU A 415 -12.34 32.52 -22.59
CA LEU A 415 -11.88 31.60 -21.56
C LEU A 415 -11.19 30.42 -22.22
N HIS A 416 -10.00 30.10 -21.78
CA HIS A 416 -9.29 28.89 -22.17
C HIS A 416 -9.92 27.67 -21.51
N ILE A 417 -10.17 26.61 -22.28
CA ILE A 417 -10.89 25.42 -21.83
C ILE A 417 -9.91 24.25 -21.76
N TRP A 418 -9.91 23.58 -20.61
CA TRP A 418 -9.15 22.37 -20.35
C TRP A 418 -10.08 21.28 -19.85
N THR A 419 -9.95 20.05 -20.35
CA THR A 419 -10.87 18.95 -20.06
C THR A 419 -10.12 17.70 -19.65
N THR A 420 -10.61 17.01 -18.62
CA THR A 420 -10.28 15.62 -18.28
C THR A 420 -11.57 14.80 -18.30
N ALA A 421 -11.55 13.73 -19.07
CA ALA A 421 -12.63 12.75 -19.19
C ALA A 421 -12.03 11.36 -19.31
N THR A 422 -12.85 10.33 -19.52
CA THR A 422 -12.41 8.98 -19.80
C THR A 422 -11.40 8.97 -20.96
N ASP A 423 -10.23 8.36 -20.76
CA ASP A 423 -9.13 8.26 -21.73
C ASP A 423 -8.58 9.60 -22.30
N SER A 424 -8.88 10.71 -21.62
CA SER A 424 -8.49 12.03 -22.10
C SER A 424 -8.19 12.96 -20.94
N TYR A 425 -6.91 13.21 -20.66
CA TYR A 425 -6.47 13.95 -19.47
C TYR A 425 -5.89 15.31 -19.84
N MET A 426 -6.33 16.38 -19.14
CA MET A 426 -5.80 17.75 -19.26
C MET A 426 -5.67 18.23 -20.71
N GLN A 427 -6.68 17.96 -21.53
CA GLN A 427 -6.67 18.34 -22.95
C GLN A 427 -7.16 19.76 -23.12
N LYS A 428 -6.41 20.59 -23.84
CA LYS A 428 -6.79 21.93 -24.24
C LYS A 428 -7.85 21.86 -25.34
N GLY A 429 -9.01 22.45 -25.06
CA GLY A 429 -10.13 22.57 -26.00
C GLY A 429 -10.13 23.89 -26.76
N GLU A 430 -11.20 24.14 -27.54
CA GLU A 430 -11.45 25.43 -28.15
C GLU A 430 -11.83 26.47 -27.07
N ASP A 431 -11.31 27.69 -27.22
CA ASP A 431 -11.60 28.80 -26.31
C ASP A 431 -13.07 29.20 -26.35
N ALA A 432 -13.67 29.36 -25.18
CA ALA A 432 -15.04 29.89 -25.07
C ALA A 432 -15.03 31.41 -25.17
N LYS A 433 -15.51 31.95 -26.29
CA LYS A 433 -15.59 33.41 -26.52
C LYS A 433 -16.50 34.11 -25.52
N ILE A 434 -16.05 35.31 -25.10
CA ILE A 434 -16.85 36.18 -24.23
C ILE A 434 -17.65 37.16 -25.13
N GLU A 435 -18.95 36.97 -25.22
CA GLU A 435 -19.84 37.84 -25.99
C GLU A 435 -20.88 38.45 -25.05
N GLY A 436 -20.97 39.80 -25.07
CA GLY A 436 -21.90 40.52 -24.19
C GLY A 436 -21.66 40.25 -22.67
N GLY A 437 -20.45 39.91 -22.28
CA GLY A 437 -20.11 39.58 -20.91
C GLY A 437 -20.55 38.17 -20.48
N ILE A 438 -20.78 37.27 -21.40
CA ILE A 438 -21.15 35.86 -21.17
C ILE A 438 -20.25 34.96 -21.99
N ALA A 439 -19.73 33.92 -21.38
CA ALA A 439 -19.08 32.79 -22.06
C ALA A 439 -19.92 31.52 -21.83
N TYR A 440 -20.09 30.71 -22.85
CA TYR A 440 -20.76 29.42 -22.72
C TYR A 440 -19.73 28.30 -22.66
N VAL A 441 -19.81 27.50 -21.60
CA VAL A 441 -18.87 26.39 -21.33
C VAL A 441 -19.64 25.08 -21.37
N THR A 442 -19.28 24.20 -22.26
CA THR A 442 -19.85 22.86 -22.37
C THR A 442 -18.99 21.86 -21.58
N VAL A 443 -19.62 21.07 -20.72
CA VAL A 443 -18.99 20.11 -19.83
C VAL A 443 -19.49 18.71 -20.20
N PRO A 444 -18.68 17.87 -20.84
CA PRO A 444 -19.07 16.51 -21.23
C PRO A 444 -19.56 15.67 -20.03
N ALA A 445 -20.27 14.60 -20.32
CA ALA A 445 -20.63 13.60 -19.32
C ALA A 445 -19.36 13.00 -18.67
N TYR A 446 -19.40 12.74 -17.39
CA TYR A 446 -18.29 12.13 -16.61
C TYR A 446 -16.94 12.82 -16.86
N SER A 447 -16.90 14.14 -16.67
CA SER A 447 -15.70 14.94 -16.93
C SER A 447 -15.48 16.04 -15.91
N VAL A 448 -14.26 16.55 -15.88
CA VAL A 448 -13.88 17.80 -15.23
C VAL A 448 -13.45 18.78 -16.32
N VAL A 449 -13.98 20.01 -16.26
CA VAL A 449 -13.62 21.09 -17.18
C VAL A 449 -13.16 22.29 -16.39
N THR A 450 -12.01 22.86 -16.73
CA THR A 450 -11.60 24.18 -16.25
C THR A 450 -11.78 25.21 -17.35
N ALA A 451 -12.49 26.29 -17.04
CA ALA A 451 -12.57 27.49 -17.86
C ALA A 451 -11.79 28.61 -17.15
N THR A 452 -10.73 29.09 -17.75
CA THR A 452 -9.77 30.01 -17.12
C THR A 452 -9.43 31.21 -17.99
N THR A 453 -9.10 32.33 -17.35
CA THR A 453 -8.51 33.53 -17.99
C THR A 453 -6.98 33.47 -17.99
N LEU A 454 -6.38 32.45 -17.37
CA LEU A 454 -4.93 32.28 -17.34
C LEU A 454 -4.44 31.71 -18.68
N ASP A 455 -3.50 32.44 -19.28
CA ASP A 455 -2.77 31.93 -20.43
C ASP A 455 -1.57 31.15 -19.92
N THR A 456 -1.84 29.94 -19.48
CA THR A 456 -0.83 29.00 -18.97
C THR A 456 -1.09 27.61 -19.49
N GLU A 457 -0.04 26.85 -19.67
CA GLU A 457 -0.09 25.41 -19.89
C GLU A 457 0.30 24.70 -18.60
N PRO A 458 -0.58 23.86 -18.06
CA PRO A 458 -0.23 23.13 -16.86
C PRO A 458 0.91 22.15 -17.15
N GLU A 459 1.76 21.96 -16.17
CA GLU A 459 2.72 20.87 -16.17
C GLU A 459 2.01 19.55 -16.45
N ARG A 460 2.56 18.77 -17.37
CA ARG A 460 2.04 17.45 -17.67
C ARG A 460 2.60 16.41 -16.72
N PHE A 461 1.91 15.29 -16.69
CA PHE A 461 2.34 14.12 -15.92
C PHE A 461 3.61 13.51 -16.52
N PRO A 462 4.44 12.88 -15.67
CA PRO A 462 5.61 12.15 -16.13
C PRO A 462 5.32 11.00 -17.11
N THR A 463 4.06 10.56 -17.17
CA THR A 463 3.62 9.47 -18.07
C THR A 463 3.26 9.95 -19.46
N GLU A 464 3.15 11.27 -19.68
CA GLU A 464 2.72 11.84 -20.96
C GLU A 464 3.88 12.21 -21.86
N ASP A 465 3.70 12.00 -23.19
CA ASP A 465 4.72 12.35 -24.17
C ASP A 465 4.86 13.87 -24.33
N GLY A 466 6.08 14.34 -24.43
CA GLY A 466 6.47 15.67 -24.84
C GLY A 466 6.31 16.78 -23.83
N SER A 467 6.26 16.50 -22.54
CA SER A 467 5.95 17.50 -21.53
C SER A 467 6.99 17.70 -20.46
N GLY A 468 8.19 17.56 -20.63
CA GLY A 468 9.19 17.80 -19.60
C GLY A 468 10.43 16.93 -19.80
N ASP A 469 11.29 16.95 -18.80
CA ASP A 469 12.56 16.26 -18.85
C ASP A 469 12.44 14.73 -18.66
N TYR A 470 11.27 14.23 -18.32
CA TYR A 470 11.05 12.81 -18.02
C TYR A 470 9.80 12.28 -18.71
N ILE A 471 9.94 11.16 -19.40
CA ILE A 471 8.85 10.35 -19.96
C ILE A 471 8.96 8.97 -19.32
N GLN A 472 7.87 8.47 -18.70
CA GLN A 472 7.89 7.14 -18.13
C GLN A 472 7.92 6.08 -19.22
N THR A 473 9.02 5.35 -19.31
CA THR A 473 9.20 4.18 -20.18
C THR A 473 9.16 2.88 -19.39
N ALA A 474 9.18 2.96 -18.06
CA ALA A 474 9.13 1.80 -17.18
C ALA A 474 7.80 1.05 -17.29
N THR A 475 7.88 -0.27 -17.22
CA THR A 475 6.72 -1.16 -17.12
C THR A 475 6.89 -2.04 -15.89
N ARG A 476 5.80 -2.48 -15.28
CA ARG A 476 5.88 -3.36 -14.12
C ARG A 476 6.64 -4.65 -14.46
N ALA A 477 7.60 -5.01 -13.64
CA ALA A 477 8.41 -6.20 -13.79
C ALA A 477 8.39 -7.05 -12.52
N VAL A 478 8.55 -8.36 -12.65
CA VAL A 478 8.74 -9.26 -11.49
C VAL A 478 10.07 -8.94 -10.83
N LEU A 479 10.11 -8.95 -9.51
CA LEU A 479 11.38 -8.79 -8.78
C LEU A 479 12.27 -9.99 -9.04
N ASP A 480 13.46 -9.70 -9.53
CA ASP A 480 14.52 -10.63 -9.84
C ASP A 480 15.86 -9.92 -9.58
N THR A 481 16.72 -10.48 -8.72
CA THR A 481 17.98 -9.85 -8.33
C THR A 481 19.16 -10.81 -8.53
N ASP A 482 20.36 -10.28 -8.39
CA ASP A 482 21.57 -11.08 -8.24
C ASP A 482 21.82 -11.45 -6.77
N ALA A 483 22.94 -12.11 -6.51
CA ALA A 483 23.35 -12.49 -5.17
C ALA A 483 23.64 -11.31 -4.21
N THR A 484 23.66 -10.08 -4.71
CA THR A 484 23.85 -8.85 -3.94
C THR A 484 22.55 -8.09 -3.69
N GLY A 485 21.41 -8.65 -4.09
CA GLY A 485 20.10 -8.04 -3.95
C GLY A 485 19.81 -6.89 -4.91
N LYS A 486 20.67 -6.71 -5.93
CA LYS A 486 20.45 -5.70 -6.97
C LYS A 486 19.72 -6.33 -8.15
N LYS A 487 18.86 -5.55 -8.81
CA LYS A 487 18.18 -6.01 -10.02
C LYS A 487 19.21 -6.54 -11.01
N ALA A 488 18.99 -7.75 -11.50
CA ALA A 488 19.88 -8.43 -12.43
C ALA A 488 19.26 -8.53 -13.83
N ASP A 489 20.09 -8.33 -14.85
CA ASP A 489 19.75 -8.60 -16.25
C ASP A 489 20.21 -10.00 -16.70
N THR A 490 20.73 -10.79 -15.78
CA THR A 490 21.30 -12.12 -16.06
C THR A 490 20.42 -13.20 -15.43
N ALA A 491 20.14 -14.25 -16.21
CA ALA A 491 19.41 -15.41 -15.72
C ALA A 491 20.30 -16.20 -14.76
N ASP A 492 20.27 -15.85 -13.48
CA ASP A 492 20.74 -16.68 -12.41
C ASP A 492 19.56 -17.32 -11.65
N ASP A 493 19.76 -17.95 -10.53
CA ASP A 493 18.69 -18.60 -9.77
C ASP A 493 18.21 -17.78 -8.57
N TYR A 494 18.66 -16.53 -8.41
CA TYR A 494 18.19 -15.63 -7.37
C TYR A 494 16.92 -14.88 -7.79
N LEU A 495 15.95 -14.85 -6.91
CA LEU A 495 14.81 -13.92 -6.96
C LEU A 495 15.08 -12.71 -6.08
N TYR A 496 15.75 -12.91 -4.96
CA TYR A 496 16.22 -11.87 -4.05
C TYR A 496 17.30 -12.43 -3.14
N ALA A 497 18.28 -11.60 -2.78
CA ALA A 497 19.26 -11.91 -1.74
C ALA A 497 19.63 -10.66 -0.96
N ASP A 498 19.90 -10.81 0.33
CA ASP A 498 20.47 -9.76 1.15
C ASP A 498 21.29 -10.40 2.28
N ASN A 499 22.56 -10.08 2.31
CA ASN A 499 23.46 -10.48 3.41
C ASN A 499 23.61 -9.38 4.45
N PHE A 500 22.84 -8.28 4.34
CA PHE A 500 22.81 -7.12 5.22
C PHE A 500 24.16 -6.43 5.43
N ASP A 501 25.17 -6.76 4.63
CA ASP A 501 26.53 -6.26 4.71
C ASP A 501 26.74 -5.17 3.65
N TYR A 502 26.08 -4.03 3.86
CA TYR A 502 26.06 -2.92 2.93
C TYR A 502 27.41 -2.22 2.86
N LYS A 503 27.89 -1.94 1.65
CA LYS A 503 29.12 -1.21 1.41
C LYS A 503 28.97 0.27 1.76
N GLU A 504 30.11 0.93 2.00
CA GLU A 504 30.13 2.36 2.37
C GLU A 504 29.40 3.25 1.37
N GLU A 505 29.46 2.96 0.07
CA GLU A 505 28.73 3.69 -0.96
C GLU A 505 27.22 3.53 -0.93
N GLU A 506 26.72 2.52 -0.22
CA GLU A 506 25.28 2.24 -0.07
C GLU A 506 24.72 2.70 1.27
N LEU A 507 25.55 3.12 2.22
CA LEU A 507 25.15 3.46 3.57
C LEU A 507 24.17 4.65 3.62
N ASN A 508 24.37 5.68 2.80
CA ASN A 508 23.45 6.81 2.78
C ASN A 508 22.03 6.40 2.38
N TYR A 509 21.88 5.52 1.38
CA TYR A 509 20.60 4.96 0.99
C TYR A 509 19.92 4.20 2.14
N ILE A 510 20.66 3.37 2.87
CA ILE A 510 20.14 2.61 4.00
C ILE A 510 19.77 3.52 5.17
N VAL A 511 20.58 4.53 5.45
CA VAL A 511 20.26 5.55 6.49
C VAL A 511 18.99 6.30 6.17
N ASP A 512 18.81 6.74 4.94
CA ASP A 512 17.59 7.44 4.50
C ASP A 512 16.33 6.55 4.57
N ARG A 513 16.49 5.22 4.57
CA ARG A 513 15.42 4.24 4.83
C ARG A 513 15.25 3.88 6.33
N GLY A 514 15.84 4.62 7.24
CA GLY A 514 15.78 4.32 8.67
C GLY A 514 16.58 3.08 9.08
N ASN A 515 17.59 2.72 8.33
CA ASN A 515 18.36 1.47 8.36
C ASN A 515 17.57 0.21 7.96
N GLU A 516 16.39 0.34 7.34
CA GLU A 516 15.66 -0.79 6.76
C GLU A 516 16.39 -1.30 5.51
N PRO A 517 16.48 -2.63 5.28
CA PRO A 517 17.12 -3.20 4.09
C PRO A 517 16.37 -2.88 2.80
N ARG A 518 17.08 -3.01 1.67
CA ARG A 518 16.51 -2.79 0.32
C ARG A 518 15.24 -3.59 0.11
N TYR A 519 14.19 -2.93 -0.39
CA TYR A 519 12.86 -3.50 -0.69
C TYR A 519 12.11 -4.10 0.49
N MET A 520 12.66 -4.11 1.69
CA MET A 520 11.93 -4.56 2.87
C MET A 520 10.95 -3.50 3.36
N LEU A 521 9.83 -3.96 3.89
CA LEU A 521 8.78 -3.13 4.44
C LEU A 521 8.38 -3.66 5.81
N ASP A 522 8.57 -2.84 6.84
CA ASP A 522 8.16 -3.20 8.19
C ASP A 522 6.65 -3.06 8.35
N THR A 523 6.00 -4.19 8.62
CA THR A 523 4.57 -4.18 8.93
C THR A 523 4.32 -3.95 10.43
N HIS A 524 5.24 -4.39 11.27
CA HIS A 524 5.21 -4.23 12.74
C HIS A 524 6.64 -4.27 13.27
N GLY A 525 6.89 -3.51 14.31
CA GLY A 525 8.23 -3.42 14.89
C GLY A 525 9.19 -2.62 14.03
N ALA A 526 10.46 -2.76 14.30
CA ALA A 526 11.54 -2.15 13.56
C ALA A 526 12.60 -3.21 13.22
N TRP A 527 12.81 -3.43 11.94
CA TRP A 527 13.79 -4.36 11.40
C TRP A 527 14.89 -3.57 10.70
N ILE A 528 16.03 -3.46 11.36
CA ILE A 528 17.12 -2.58 10.94
C ILE A 528 18.40 -3.34 10.68
N VAL A 529 19.23 -2.79 9.81
CA VAL A 529 20.61 -3.28 9.60
C VAL A 529 21.49 -2.80 10.74
N GLU A 530 22.07 -3.73 11.46
CA GLU A 530 23.02 -3.46 12.53
C GLU A 530 24.21 -4.42 12.45
N ASN A 531 25.42 -3.89 12.25
CA ASN A 531 26.66 -4.68 12.19
C ASN A 531 26.62 -5.84 11.17
N GLY A 532 26.10 -5.58 9.98
CA GLY A 532 26.00 -6.57 8.89
C GLY A 532 24.96 -7.66 9.14
N ARG A 533 23.93 -7.37 9.92
CA ARG A 533 22.80 -8.29 10.18
C ARG A 533 21.49 -7.52 10.23
N LEU A 534 20.41 -8.18 9.93
CA LEU A 534 19.06 -7.70 10.19
C LEU A 534 18.73 -7.94 11.67
N LYS A 535 18.31 -6.89 12.38
CA LYS A 535 17.93 -6.94 13.79
C LYS A 535 16.48 -6.50 13.97
N GLN A 536 15.68 -7.27 14.67
CA GLN A 536 14.44 -6.74 15.28
C GLN A 536 14.83 -5.91 16.51
N GLU A 537 14.59 -4.59 16.45
CA GLU A 537 15.13 -3.64 17.41
C GLU A 537 14.31 -3.55 18.71
N ASN A 538 13.00 -3.63 18.63
CA ASN A 538 12.15 -3.40 19.79
C ASN A 538 12.27 -4.54 20.81
N ALA A 539 12.65 -4.19 22.04
CA ALA A 539 12.77 -5.15 23.15
C ALA A 539 11.42 -5.50 23.81
N ALA A 540 10.35 -4.79 23.49
CA ALA A 540 8.99 -4.98 23.99
C ALA A 540 7.95 -4.48 23.02
N GLY A 541 6.73 -4.98 23.13
CA GLY A 541 5.60 -4.55 22.30
C GLY A 541 5.33 -3.05 22.42
N VAL A 542 4.97 -2.42 21.31
CA VAL A 542 4.62 -1.00 21.22
C VAL A 542 3.12 -0.82 21.10
N THR A 543 2.64 0.41 21.34
CA THR A 543 1.24 0.75 21.10
C THR A 543 0.98 0.75 19.59
N GLN A 544 -0.06 0.07 19.15
CA GLN A 544 -0.41 -0.03 17.73
C GLN A 544 -1.92 -0.21 17.55
N TRP A 545 -2.43 0.24 16.41
CA TRP A 545 -3.83 0.08 16.08
C TRP A 545 -4.13 -1.34 15.59
N ASN A 546 -3.32 -1.86 14.68
CA ASN A 546 -3.36 -3.26 14.27
C ASN A 546 -2.35 -4.05 15.08
N GLY A 547 -2.82 -4.85 16.03
CA GLY A 547 -1.95 -5.71 16.83
C GLY A 547 -1.30 -6.82 16.02
N GLY A 548 -0.05 -7.12 16.31
CA GLY A 548 0.72 -8.18 15.66
C GLY A 548 2.11 -8.33 16.23
N ASP A 549 2.78 -9.38 15.82
CA ASP A 549 4.19 -9.62 16.10
C ASP A 549 5.06 -8.78 15.15
N PRO A 550 6.27 -8.39 15.56
CA PRO A 550 7.23 -7.73 14.68
C PRO A 550 7.40 -8.52 13.39
N ALA A 551 7.30 -7.83 12.26
CA ALA A 551 7.42 -8.47 10.96
C ALA A 551 7.88 -7.49 9.89
N THR A 552 8.78 -7.96 9.03
CA THR A 552 9.18 -7.30 7.79
C THR A 552 8.90 -8.21 6.60
N ILE A 553 8.57 -7.62 5.45
CA ILE A 553 8.18 -8.36 4.26
C ILE A 553 9.00 -7.88 3.06
N VAL A 554 9.35 -8.80 2.18
CA VAL A 554 10.06 -8.51 0.93
C VAL A 554 9.56 -9.42 -0.19
N GLY A 555 9.58 -8.91 -1.40
CA GLY A 555 9.41 -9.72 -2.59
C GLY A 555 8.20 -9.38 -3.43
N ASP A 556 7.91 -10.28 -4.35
CA ASP A 556 6.87 -10.14 -5.35
C ASP A 556 5.74 -11.14 -5.08
N TRP A 557 4.49 -10.69 -5.12
CA TRP A 557 3.33 -11.56 -4.97
C TRP A 557 3.21 -12.60 -6.11
N ARG A 558 3.91 -12.39 -7.22
CA ARG A 558 3.95 -13.30 -8.38
C ARG A 558 4.91 -14.47 -8.23
N TRP A 559 5.80 -14.47 -7.23
CA TRP A 559 6.69 -15.61 -6.98
C TRP A 559 5.89 -16.86 -6.62
N MET A 560 6.22 -17.99 -7.24
CA MET A 560 5.46 -19.24 -7.10
C MET A 560 6.30 -20.36 -6.48
N ASP A 561 7.10 -21.07 -7.29
CA ASP A 561 7.92 -22.19 -6.82
C ASP A 561 9.33 -21.67 -6.52
N TYR A 562 9.61 -21.49 -5.25
CA TYR A 562 10.88 -20.94 -4.81
C TYR A 562 11.30 -21.49 -3.44
N SER A 563 12.58 -21.32 -3.11
CA SER A 563 13.12 -21.54 -1.78
C SER A 563 13.46 -20.22 -1.14
N ALA A 564 13.22 -20.08 0.16
CA ALA A 564 13.74 -19.00 0.98
C ALA A 564 14.56 -19.59 2.12
N SER A 565 15.75 -19.05 2.38
CA SER A 565 16.61 -19.43 3.50
C SER A 565 17.17 -18.21 4.21
N VAL A 566 17.36 -18.33 5.51
CA VAL A 566 17.88 -17.28 6.38
C VAL A 566 18.63 -17.89 7.55
N ASP A 567 19.68 -17.24 7.99
CA ASP A 567 20.39 -17.57 9.23
C ASP A 567 19.76 -16.80 10.38
N MET A 568 19.15 -17.52 11.32
CA MET A 568 18.52 -16.95 12.51
C MET A 568 19.48 -16.99 13.70
N GLU A 569 19.52 -15.91 14.48
CA GLU A 569 20.25 -15.88 15.74
C GLU A 569 19.32 -15.42 16.88
N LEU A 570 19.06 -16.36 17.80
CA LEU A 570 18.20 -16.15 18.96
C LEU A 570 19.09 -16.01 20.21
N PRO A 571 19.39 -14.79 20.67
CA PRO A 571 20.40 -14.55 21.71
C PRO A 571 20.19 -15.40 22.96
N ASN A 572 21.29 -15.92 23.51
CA ASN A 572 21.33 -16.80 24.71
C ASN A 572 20.56 -18.13 24.54
N ALA A 573 20.29 -18.54 23.32
CA ALA A 573 19.48 -19.74 23.02
C ALA A 573 18.20 -19.81 23.87
N ASP A 574 17.52 -18.66 24.04
CA ASP A 574 16.37 -18.51 24.93
C ASP A 574 15.13 -19.15 24.31
N ALA A 575 14.52 -20.08 25.03
CA ALA A 575 13.31 -20.79 24.60
C ALA A 575 12.08 -19.86 24.43
N ASN A 576 12.09 -18.67 25.06
CA ASN A 576 10.99 -17.71 24.93
C ASN A 576 11.18 -16.77 23.72
N ARG A 577 12.32 -16.82 23.06
CA ARG A 577 12.54 -16.08 21.80
C ARG A 577 12.27 -17.00 20.64
N TYR A 578 11.48 -16.54 19.70
CA TYR A 578 11.28 -17.26 18.44
C TYR A 578 11.42 -16.29 17.27
N GLU A 579 11.79 -16.89 16.16
CA GLU A 579 11.84 -16.25 14.87
C GLU A 579 11.14 -17.12 13.83
N ARG A 580 10.62 -16.50 12.80
CA ARG A 580 9.81 -17.17 11.78
C ARG A 580 10.24 -16.75 10.38
N LEU A 581 10.32 -17.74 9.49
CA LEU A 581 10.39 -17.52 8.06
C LEU A 581 9.07 -17.95 7.44
N THR A 582 8.48 -17.07 6.64
CA THR A 582 7.21 -17.35 5.92
C THR A 582 7.45 -17.24 4.43
N ILE A 583 6.91 -18.20 3.66
CA ILE A 583 6.86 -18.16 2.19
C ILE A 583 5.42 -18.08 1.70
N ARG A 584 5.24 -17.60 0.45
CA ARG A 584 3.93 -17.46 -0.21
C ARG A 584 2.95 -16.63 0.61
N ALA A 585 3.45 -15.55 1.25
CA ALA A 585 2.64 -14.57 1.94
C ALA A 585 1.95 -13.67 0.92
N GLN A 586 0.61 -13.77 0.83
CA GLN A 586 -0.19 -13.00 -0.14
C GLN A 586 -0.72 -11.69 0.45
N THR A 587 -0.76 -11.57 1.77
CA THR A 587 -1.12 -10.33 2.48
C THR A 587 0.09 -9.81 3.23
N GLY A 588 0.37 -8.53 3.13
CA GLY A 588 1.50 -7.87 3.80
C GLY A 588 1.30 -7.66 5.28
N MET A 589 0.05 -7.73 5.76
CA MET A 589 -0.28 -7.39 7.14
C MET A 589 -0.14 -8.57 8.09
N ASN A 590 -0.18 -8.21 9.37
CA ASN A 590 -0.17 -9.16 10.45
C ASN A 590 -1.38 -10.05 10.51
N TRP A 591 -2.39 -9.76 9.72
CA TRP A 591 -3.44 -10.77 9.61
C TRP A 591 -2.84 -12.08 9.15
N ASN A 592 -1.84 -12.43 9.84
CA ASN A 592 -0.87 -13.51 9.99
C ASN A 592 -1.22 -14.81 9.30
N ASN A 593 -2.29 -14.77 8.54
CA ASN A 593 -2.99 -15.91 8.08
C ASN A 593 -2.81 -16.06 6.59
N SER A 594 -1.62 -15.75 6.08
CA SER A 594 -1.26 -16.13 4.72
C SER A 594 0.12 -16.78 4.70
N GLY A 595 0.32 -17.68 3.77
CA GLY A 595 1.60 -18.34 3.60
C GLY A 595 1.82 -19.55 4.50
N TYR A 596 3.01 -20.12 4.37
CA TYR A 596 3.52 -21.21 5.17
C TYR A 596 4.68 -20.69 6.01
N THR A 597 4.61 -20.90 7.31
CA THR A 597 5.54 -20.29 8.27
C THR A 597 6.26 -21.38 9.07
N LEU A 598 7.57 -21.36 9.04
CA LEU A 598 8.41 -22.14 9.95
C LEU A 598 8.84 -21.25 11.12
N GLU A 599 8.37 -21.57 12.31
CA GLU A 599 8.78 -20.96 13.59
C GLU A 599 9.85 -21.82 14.26
N LEU A 600 10.90 -21.18 14.74
CA LEU A 600 11.94 -21.82 15.52
C LEU A 600 12.22 -21.00 16.77
N ASN A 601 12.35 -21.62 17.94
CA ASN A 601 12.76 -20.95 19.16
C ASN A 601 14.21 -21.26 19.53
N GLY A 602 14.77 -20.49 20.46
CA GLY A 602 16.17 -20.63 20.87
C GLY A 602 16.52 -21.97 21.56
N ALA A 603 15.54 -22.77 21.93
CA ALA A 603 15.75 -24.13 22.46
C ALA A 603 15.75 -25.21 21.35
N GLY A 604 15.56 -24.85 20.10
CA GLY A 604 15.49 -25.75 18.96
C GLY A 604 14.12 -26.38 18.72
N SER A 605 13.07 -25.93 19.41
CA SER A 605 11.70 -26.36 19.11
C SER A 605 11.15 -25.62 17.92
N TRP A 606 10.53 -26.34 16.98
CA TRP A 606 10.00 -25.76 15.76
C TRP A 606 8.54 -26.15 15.51
N LYS A 607 7.84 -25.30 14.73
CA LYS A 607 6.48 -25.56 14.22
C LYS A 607 6.36 -25.07 12.79
N LEU A 608 5.72 -25.87 11.94
CA LEU A 608 5.28 -25.45 10.62
C LEU A 608 3.80 -25.07 10.69
N PHE A 609 3.47 -23.88 10.21
CA PHE A 609 2.10 -23.37 10.14
C PHE A 609 1.65 -23.25 8.69
N ARG A 610 0.39 -23.57 8.47
CA ARG A 610 -0.39 -23.17 7.31
C ARG A 610 -1.42 -22.16 7.73
N ILE A 611 -1.33 -20.92 7.24
CA ILE A 611 -2.34 -19.87 7.53
C ILE A 611 -2.61 -19.77 9.04
N GLY A 612 -1.56 -19.66 9.84
CA GLY A 612 -1.65 -19.55 11.29
C GLY A 612 -2.00 -20.83 12.06
N SER A 613 -2.35 -21.93 11.37
CA SER A 613 -2.63 -23.22 12.00
C SER A 613 -1.42 -24.13 11.93
N ALA A 614 -0.96 -24.68 13.05
CA ALA A 614 0.17 -25.62 13.06
C ALA A 614 -0.20 -26.92 12.38
N VAL A 615 0.61 -27.35 11.41
CA VAL A 615 0.43 -28.60 10.65
C VAL A 615 1.50 -29.63 10.98
N ALA A 616 2.66 -29.21 11.49
CA ALA A 616 3.70 -30.08 12.00
C ALA A 616 4.49 -29.39 13.10
N SER A 617 5.18 -30.18 13.95
CA SER A 617 6.06 -29.64 14.98
C SER A 617 7.10 -30.69 15.38
N GLY A 618 8.21 -30.22 15.94
CA GLY A 618 9.27 -31.09 16.42
C GLY A 618 10.36 -30.31 17.13
N SER A 619 11.53 -30.93 17.21
CA SER A 619 12.71 -30.28 17.75
C SER A 619 13.97 -30.74 17.03
N VAL A 620 14.93 -29.84 16.95
CA VAL A 620 16.32 -30.10 16.54
C VAL A 620 17.25 -29.98 17.75
N ALA A 621 18.48 -30.44 17.59
CA ALA A 621 19.49 -30.22 18.63
C ALA A 621 19.64 -28.72 18.93
N LYS A 622 19.59 -28.36 20.20
CA LYS A 622 19.81 -27.00 20.64
C LYS A 622 21.22 -26.54 20.25
N ASP A 623 21.34 -25.40 19.59
CA ASP A 623 22.59 -24.68 19.44
C ASP A 623 22.80 -23.74 20.63
N ASP A 624 23.97 -23.85 21.32
CA ASP A 624 24.22 -23.03 22.51
C ASP A 624 24.44 -21.54 22.19
N ALA A 625 24.75 -21.19 20.95
CA ALA A 625 24.83 -19.82 20.47
C ALA A 625 23.45 -19.29 19.95
N GLY A 626 22.45 -20.17 19.87
CA GLY A 626 21.13 -19.86 19.34
C GLY A 626 21.12 -19.62 17.83
N LYS A 627 22.07 -20.19 17.09
CA LYS A 627 22.22 -20.00 15.64
C LYS A 627 21.67 -21.18 14.86
N TYR A 628 20.83 -20.87 13.90
CA TYR A 628 20.22 -21.89 13.04
C TYR A 628 20.06 -21.36 11.61
N ASN A 629 20.41 -22.19 10.63
CA ASN A 629 19.98 -21.95 9.25
C ASN A 629 18.59 -22.53 9.05
N VAL A 630 17.66 -21.74 8.59
CA VAL A 630 16.25 -22.12 8.34
C VAL A 630 15.95 -21.98 6.86
N LYS A 631 15.33 -23.01 6.27
CA LYS A 631 14.95 -22.96 4.86
C LYS A 631 13.56 -23.54 4.63
N LEU A 632 12.76 -22.86 3.83
CA LEU A 632 11.51 -23.35 3.29
C LEU A 632 11.61 -23.47 1.77
N ILE A 633 11.02 -24.50 1.19
CA ILE A 633 10.86 -24.65 -0.26
C ILE A 633 9.39 -24.86 -0.54
N GLY A 634 8.78 -24.01 -1.39
CA GLY A 634 7.48 -24.23 -1.98
C GLY A 634 7.64 -24.80 -3.39
N LEU A 635 7.09 -26.00 -3.67
CA LEU A 635 7.10 -26.60 -4.99
C LEU A 635 5.73 -27.21 -5.27
N GLY A 636 4.97 -26.58 -6.16
CA GLY A 636 3.57 -26.96 -6.40
C GLY A 636 2.77 -26.86 -5.09
N ASP A 637 2.09 -27.92 -4.74
CA ASP A 637 1.26 -28.03 -3.54
C ASP A 637 2.02 -28.47 -2.27
N THR A 638 3.33 -28.69 -2.37
CA THR A 638 4.12 -29.22 -1.25
C THR A 638 5.13 -28.22 -0.75
N VAL A 639 5.25 -28.12 0.58
CA VAL A 639 6.22 -27.31 1.28
C VAL A 639 7.18 -28.20 2.03
N TYR A 640 8.48 -27.94 1.87
CA TYR A 640 9.56 -28.65 2.56
C TYR A 640 10.23 -27.70 3.54
N ALA A 641 10.42 -28.12 4.77
CA ALA A 641 11.07 -27.36 5.82
C ALA A 641 12.39 -27.99 6.26
N TYR A 642 13.44 -27.18 6.25
CA TYR A 642 14.79 -27.60 6.63
C TYR A 642 15.30 -26.73 7.77
N ILE A 643 16.03 -27.34 8.69
CA ILE A 643 16.81 -26.68 9.73
C ILE A 643 18.22 -27.24 9.70
N ASN A 644 19.24 -26.38 9.61
CA ASN A 644 20.64 -26.73 9.49
C ASN A 644 20.91 -27.77 8.39
N GLY A 645 20.27 -27.58 7.23
CA GLY A 645 20.40 -28.46 6.07
C GLY A 645 19.66 -29.80 6.17
N THR A 646 19.03 -30.09 7.31
CA THR A 646 18.26 -31.33 7.52
C THR A 646 16.78 -31.09 7.24
N LEU A 647 16.15 -31.91 6.41
CA LEU A 647 14.69 -31.92 6.22
C LEU A 647 14.01 -32.33 7.52
N VAL A 648 13.28 -31.41 8.14
CA VAL A 648 12.57 -31.68 9.41
C VAL A 648 11.12 -32.07 9.18
N THR A 649 10.50 -31.61 8.09
CA THR A 649 9.16 -32.02 7.69
C THR A 649 8.86 -31.63 6.25
N SER A 650 7.87 -32.28 5.65
CA SER A 650 7.20 -31.82 4.43
C SER A 650 5.69 -31.81 4.66
N TYR A 651 5.00 -30.95 3.95
CA TYR A 651 3.54 -30.80 4.04
C TYR A 651 2.94 -30.59 2.66
N THR A 652 2.09 -31.51 2.22
CA THR A 652 1.31 -31.38 0.99
C THR A 652 -0.07 -30.83 1.32
N ASP A 653 -0.39 -29.70 0.74
CA ASP A 653 -1.64 -28.98 0.99
C ASP A 653 -2.69 -29.32 -0.06
N ALA A 654 -3.84 -29.82 0.36
CA ALA A 654 -4.97 -30.09 -0.55
C ALA A 654 -5.54 -28.80 -1.18
N ASN A 655 -5.37 -27.67 -0.51
CA ASN A 655 -5.80 -26.35 -0.97
C ASN A 655 -4.63 -25.35 -0.87
N PRO A 656 -3.60 -25.50 -1.71
CA PRO A 656 -2.35 -24.80 -1.56
C PRO A 656 -2.47 -23.29 -1.87
N MET A 657 -1.66 -22.50 -1.19
CA MET A 657 -1.25 -21.18 -1.66
C MET A 657 -0.04 -21.40 -2.57
N LEU A 658 -0.12 -20.92 -3.79
CA LEU A 658 0.88 -21.21 -4.83
C LEU A 658 1.79 -20.03 -5.13
N SER A 659 1.46 -18.82 -4.65
CA SER A 659 2.25 -17.62 -4.88
C SER A 659 2.31 -16.70 -3.65
N GLY A 660 3.24 -15.78 -3.64
CA GLY A 660 3.35 -14.74 -2.62
C GLY A 660 4.79 -14.45 -2.19
N ARG A 661 4.91 -13.47 -1.28
CA ARG A 661 6.15 -12.88 -0.77
C ARG A 661 6.77 -13.69 0.35
N VAL A 662 7.96 -13.26 0.76
CA VAL A 662 8.66 -13.77 1.94
C VAL A 662 8.50 -12.78 3.09
N LYS A 663 8.31 -13.31 4.31
CA LYS A 663 8.20 -12.53 5.53
C LYS A 663 9.12 -13.12 6.61
N ILE A 664 9.86 -12.25 7.31
CA ILE A 664 10.57 -12.55 8.54
C ILE A 664 9.79 -11.94 9.69
N SER A 665 9.59 -12.67 10.77
CA SER A 665 8.87 -12.18 11.95
C SER A 665 9.38 -12.84 13.22
N SER A 666 9.10 -12.21 14.37
CA SER A 666 9.52 -12.71 15.68
C SER A 666 8.49 -12.31 16.74
N ASN A 667 8.65 -12.77 17.96
CA ASN A 667 7.95 -12.09 19.06
C ASN A 667 8.64 -10.75 19.40
N TRP A 668 8.00 -9.95 20.26
CA TRP A 668 8.53 -8.66 20.71
C TRP A 668 9.77 -8.80 21.60
N THR A 669 10.85 -9.31 20.98
CA THR A 669 12.17 -9.45 21.59
C THR A 669 13.23 -9.22 20.53
N GLN A 670 14.39 -8.77 20.92
CA GLN A 670 15.51 -8.61 19.99
C GLN A 670 16.01 -9.96 19.50
N VAL A 671 16.03 -10.17 18.20
CA VAL A 671 16.58 -11.32 17.47
C VAL A 671 17.33 -10.80 16.24
N TYR A 672 18.09 -11.66 15.60
CA TYR A 672 18.90 -11.30 14.44
C TYR A 672 18.71 -12.31 13.32
N ALA A 673 18.67 -11.80 12.09
CA ALA A 673 18.69 -12.60 10.88
C ALA A 673 19.87 -12.19 10.00
N ASP A 674 20.35 -13.12 9.16
CA ASP A 674 21.45 -12.88 8.24
C ASP A 674 21.32 -13.76 7.00
N ASN A 675 22.01 -13.39 5.91
CA ASN A 675 22.10 -14.21 4.70
C ASN A 675 20.75 -14.67 4.16
N LEU A 676 19.80 -13.73 3.97
CA LEU A 676 18.53 -14.03 3.33
C LEU A 676 18.76 -14.33 1.85
N GLU A 677 18.37 -15.53 1.41
CA GLU A 677 18.40 -15.92 0.01
C GLU A 677 17.05 -16.46 -0.43
N ILE A 678 16.52 -15.94 -1.51
CA ILE A 678 15.31 -16.41 -2.16
C ILE A 678 15.67 -16.83 -3.58
N ARG A 679 15.47 -18.11 -3.88
CA ARG A 679 15.93 -18.70 -5.14
C ARG A 679 14.84 -19.46 -5.86
N THR A 680 14.91 -19.50 -7.17
CA THR A 680 14.09 -20.38 -8.00
C THR A 680 14.37 -21.84 -7.68
N VAL A 681 13.40 -22.71 -7.97
CA VAL A 681 13.52 -24.18 -7.78
C VAL A 681 13.49 -24.88 -9.12
N LYS A 682 14.46 -25.73 -9.38
CA LYS A 682 14.50 -26.53 -10.61
C LYS A 682 13.27 -27.43 -10.70
N GLY A 683 12.67 -27.50 -11.87
CA GLY A 683 11.40 -28.21 -12.10
C GLY A 683 10.17 -27.44 -11.65
N GLY A 684 10.32 -26.28 -10.99
CA GLY A 684 9.24 -25.41 -10.57
C GLY A 684 8.91 -24.31 -11.58
N ILE A 685 7.86 -23.58 -11.30
CA ILE A 685 7.45 -22.38 -12.02
C ILE A 685 7.88 -21.19 -11.16
N PRO A 686 8.87 -20.38 -11.55
CA PRO A 686 9.43 -19.37 -10.64
C PRO A 686 8.41 -18.29 -10.30
N TYR A 687 7.60 -17.83 -11.26
CA TYR A 687 6.63 -16.76 -11.06
C TYR A 687 5.53 -16.73 -12.12
N ALA A 688 4.44 -16.02 -11.81
CA ALA A 688 3.46 -15.55 -12.79
C ALA A 688 4.01 -14.31 -13.50
N THR A 689 3.83 -14.21 -14.81
CA THR A 689 4.38 -13.11 -15.61
C THR A 689 3.48 -11.89 -15.66
N ALA A 690 2.16 -12.10 -15.54
CA ALA A 690 1.17 -11.05 -15.56
C ALA A 690 -0.07 -11.43 -14.73
N MET A 691 -0.80 -10.42 -14.30
CA MET A 691 -2.14 -10.55 -13.73
C MET A 691 -3.06 -9.54 -14.41
N ILE A 692 -4.27 -9.96 -14.74
CA ILE A 692 -5.36 -9.10 -15.17
C ILE A 692 -6.55 -9.21 -14.21
N ASP A 693 -7.32 -8.15 -14.09
CA ASP A 693 -8.60 -8.17 -13.37
C ASP A 693 -9.57 -9.16 -14.04
N GLY A 694 -10.32 -9.91 -13.24
CA GLY A 694 -11.42 -10.72 -13.75
C GLY A 694 -12.47 -9.91 -14.52
N GLN A 695 -12.50 -8.58 -14.38
CA GLN A 695 -13.39 -7.66 -15.10
C GLN A 695 -12.67 -6.81 -16.15
N ASP A 696 -11.44 -7.14 -16.50
CA ASP A 696 -10.73 -6.53 -17.63
C ASP A 696 -11.52 -6.70 -18.93
N ASP A 697 -11.42 -5.73 -19.85
CA ASP A 697 -12.12 -5.78 -21.15
C ASP A 697 -11.70 -6.95 -22.03
N GLY A 698 -10.53 -7.53 -21.79
CA GLY A 698 -10.05 -8.76 -22.41
C GLY A 698 -10.72 -10.03 -21.88
N VAL A 699 -11.56 -9.96 -20.85
CA VAL A 699 -12.29 -11.10 -20.27
C VAL A 699 -13.74 -11.05 -20.69
N VAL A 700 -14.14 -11.95 -21.57
CA VAL A 700 -15.50 -12.01 -22.15
C VAL A 700 -16.33 -13.05 -21.42
N TYR A 701 -17.39 -12.62 -20.74
CA TYR A 701 -18.31 -13.45 -20.00
C TYR A 701 -19.50 -13.88 -20.85
N GLU A 702 -19.92 -15.14 -20.71
CA GLU A 702 -21.10 -15.73 -21.34
C GLU A 702 -22.00 -16.37 -20.27
N GLY A 703 -23.32 -16.21 -20.38
CA GLY A 703 -24.28 -16.77 -19.42
C GLY A 703 -24.52 -15.86 -18.20
N ALA A 704 -24.97 -16.46 -17.10
CA ALA A 704 -25.37 -15.70 -15.91
C ALA A 704 -24.20 -15.50 -14.95
N TRP A 705 -23.68 -14.30 -14.89
CA TRP A 705 -22.64 -13.86 -13.95
C TRP A 705 -23.15 -12.68 -13.12
N ALA A 706 -22.83 -12.71 -11.82
CA ALA A 706 -22.94 -11.55 -10.95
C ALA A 706 -21.59 -10.83 -10.99
N ILE A 707 -21.61 -9.60 -11.49
CA ILE A 707 -20.44 -8.72 -11.56
C ILE A 707 -20.51 -7.79 -10.36
N ASN A 708 -19.64 -8.00 -9.39
CA ASN A 708 -19.61 -7.21 -8.17
C ASN A 708 -18.37 -6.33 -8.16
N ASN A 709 -18.59 -5.04 -8.22
CA ASN A 709 -17.59 -4.03 -7.90
C ASN A 709 -17.92 -3.49 -6.51
N PRO A 710 -17.45 -4.11 -5.44
CA PRO A 710 -17.76 -3.63 -4.10
C PRO A 710 -17.02 -2.32 -3.87
N GLY A 711 -17.66 -1.22 -4.18
CA GLY A 711 -17.20 0.10 -3.77
C GLY A 711 -16.96 0.11 -2.27
N GLY A 712 -15.74 0.38 -1.85
CA GLY A 712 -15.35 0.57 -0.46
C GLY A 712 -15.34 -0.68 0.43
N GLY A 713 -15.60 -1.86 -0.11
CA GLY A 713 -15.88 -3.01 0.74
C GLY A 713 -14.74 -3.95 0.99
N SER A 714 -14.06 -4.40 -0.02
CA SER A 714 -13.13 -5.49 0.18
C SER A 714 -11.74 -5.13 -0.35
N ALA A 715 -10.90 -4.66 0.56
CA ALA A 715 -9.45 -4.66 0.39
C ALA A 715 -8.91 -6.08 0.15
N ASP A 716 -9.77 -7.08 0.22
CA ASP A 716 -9.43 -8.48 0.19
C ASP A 716 -9.32 -9.03 -1.23
N ASN A 717 -9.93 -8.40 -2.23
CA ASN A 717 -9.84 -8.82 -3.61
C ASN A 717 -8.71 -8.07 -4.33
N TRP A 718 -8.13 -8.72 -5.34
CA TRP A 718 -7.31 -8.04 -6.32
C TRP A 718 -8.18 -6.99 -7.03
N TYR A 719 -7.65 -5.79 -7.21
CA TYR A 719 -8.34 -4.67 -7.88
C TYR A 719 -9.76 -4.37 -7.36
N ARG A 720 -10.14 -4.93 -6.19
CA ARG A 720 -11.43 -4.74 -5.52
C ARG A 720 -12.65 -5.20 -6.31
N THR A 721 -12.50 -6.10 -7.24
CA THR A 721 -13.55 -6.64 -8.08
C THR A 721 -13.82 -8.10 -7.78
N MET A 722 -14.95 -8.63 -8.22
CA MET A 722 -15.28 -10.05 -8.16
C MET A 722 -16.39 -10.37 -9.16
N SER A 723 -16.18 -11.38 -9.98
CA SER A 723 -17.21 -11.98 -10.83
C SER A 723 -17.58 -13.36 -10.30
N GLU A 724 -18.89 -13.66 -10.18
CA GLU A 724 -19.38 -14.91 -9.60
C GLU A 724 -20.44 -15.56 -10.48
N ALA A 725 -20.34 -16.88 -10.70
CA ALA A 725 -21.37 -17.69 -11.35
C ALA A 725 -21.67 -18.96 -10.56
N SER A 726 -22.96 -19.33 -10.52
CA SER A 726 -23.45 -20.60 -9.95
C SER A 726 -24.33 -21.39 -10.92
N THR A 727 -24.52 -20.88 -12.14
CA THR A 727 -25.36 -21.52 -13.17
C THR A 727 -24.48 -22.34 -14.12
N ALA A 728 -24.76 -23.63 -14.26
CA ALA A 728 -24.06 -24.45 -15.21
C ALA A 728 -24.15 -23.89 -16.64
N GLY A 729 -23.06 -23.95 -17.38
CA GLY A 729 -22.92 -23.36 -18.70
C GLY A 729 -22.47 -21.90 -18.70
N ALA A 730 -22.40 -21.22 -17.57
CA ALA A 730 -21.73 -19.93 -17.49
C ALA A 730 -20.26 -20.09 -17.85
N ALA A 731 -19.72 -19.18 -18.65
CA ALA A 731 -18.35 -19.29 -19.15
C ALA A 731 -17.65 -17.92 -19.19
N PHE A 732 -16.33 -17.94 -19.24
CA PHE A 732 -15.54 -16.76 -19.60
C PHE A 732 -14.39 -17.14 -20.50
N THR A 733 -13.97 -16.20 -21.34
CA THR A 733 -12.88 -16.36 -22.31
C THR A 733 -11.89 -15.22 -22.15
N PHE A 734 -10.59 -15.52 -22.19
CA PHE A 734 -9.52 -14.55 -22.10
C PHE A 734 -8.27 -15.03 -22.84
N ALA A 735 -7.32 -14.12 -23.07
CA ALA A 735 -6.04 -14.42 -23.70
C ALA A 735 -4.94 -14.64 -22.65
N VAL A 736 -4.03 -15.56 -22.93
CA VAL A 736 -2.83 -15.86 -22.12
C VAL A 736 -1.61 -15.82 -23.03
N ASP A 737 -0.51 -15.20 -22.58
CA ASP A 737 0.79 -15.27 -23.26
C ASP A 737 1.80 -15.90 -22.32
N GLY A 738 1.82 -17.22 -22.25
CA GLY A 738 2.61 -17.99 -21.29
C GLY A 738 2.42 -19.48 -21.42
N SER A 739 2.83 -20.24 -20.39
CA SER A 739 2.64 -21.71 -20.34
C SER A 739 1.45 -22.14 -19.50
N GLY A 740 0.56 -21.23 -19.14
CA GLY A 740 -0.64 -21.54 -18.38
C GLY A 740 -1.30 -20.33 -17.75
N PHE A 741 -2.27 -20.61 -16.90
CA PHE A 741 -3.01 -19.57 -16.19
C PHE A 741 -3.46 -20.06 -14.80
N ALA A 742 -3.76 -19.11 -13.92
CA ALA A 742 -4.45 -19.39 -12.67
C ALA A 742 -5.71 -18.53 -12.53
N ILE A 743 -6.77 -19.12 -11.96
CA ILE A 743 -7.98 -18.39 -11.53
C ILE A 743 -7.76 -18.02 -10.07
N MET A 744 -7.74 -16.71 -9.79
CA MET A 744 -7.52 -16.15 -8.46
C MET A 744 -8.84 -15.81 -7.78
N GLY A 745 -8.86 -15.88 -6.47
CA GLY A 745 -9.96 -15.37 -5.64
C GLY A 745 -10.50 -16.38 -4.65
N SER A 746 -11.19 -15.85 -3.64
CA SER A 746 -11.78 -16.61 -2.55
C SER A 746 -12.87 -17.58 -3.04
N ASN A 747 -12.51 -18.83 -3.27
CA ASN A 747 -13.38 -19.89 -3.70
C ASN A 747 -13.60 -20.95 -2.61
N ASN A 748 -14.73 -21.62 -2.62
CA ASN A 748 -15.05 -22.69 -1.66
C ASN A 748 -14.71 -24.10 -2.15
N GLY A 749 -14.11 -24.22 -3.35
CA GLY A 749 -13.75 -25.51 -3.96
C GLY A 749 -14.93 -26.33 -4.48
N SER A 750 -16.12 -25.73 -4.61
CA SER A 750 -17.30 -26.47 -5.10
C SER A 750 -17.44 -26.49 -6.61
N ALA A 751 -16.74 -25.60 -7.32
CA ALA A 751 -16.87 -25.50 -8.78
C ALA A 751 -16.18 -26.66 -9.49
N VAL A 752 -16.88 -27.20 -10.48
CA VAL A 752 -16.34 -28.14 -11.48
C VAL A 752 -16.39 -27.42 -12.82
N ILE A 753 -15.26 -27.39 -13.53
CA ILE A 753 -15.09 -26.63 -14.76
C ILE A 753 -14.55 -27.48 -15.90
N ASP A 754 -14.92 -27.13 -17.13
CA ASP A 754 -14.23 -27.58 -18.34
C ASP A 754 -13.33 -26.46 -18.84
N VAL A 755 -12.12 -26.77 -19.26
CA VAL A 755 -11.15 -25.82 -19.80
C VAL A 755 -10.87 -26.13 -21.25
N TYR A 756 -11.05 -25.14 -22.11
CA TYR A 756 -10.72 -25.19 -23.53
C TYR A 756 -9.55 -24.24 -23.79
N VAL A 757 -8.61 -24.71 -24.61
CA VAL A 757 -7.45 -23.92 -25.06
C VAL A 757 -7.47 -23.97 -26.60
N ASP A 758 -7.45 -22.78 -27.21
CA ASP A 758 -7.49 -22.61 -28.67
C ASP A 758 -8.66 -23.36 -29.35
N GLY A 759 -9.81 -23.37 -28.66
CA GLY A 759 -11.04 -24.05 -29.11
C GLY A 759 -11.08 -25.56 -28.87
N VAL A 760 -10.02 -26.16 -28.33
CA VAL A 760 -9.94 -27.59 -28.02
C VAL A 760 -10.09 -27.83 -26.53
N MET A 761 -10.90 -28.84 -26.14
CA MET A 761 -11.03 -29.23 -24.74
C MET A 761 -9.68 -29.75 -24.21
N LYS A 762 -9.08 -29.05 -23.26
CA LYS A 762 -7.81 -29.43 -22.62
C LYS A 762 -8.04 -30.22 -21.34
N VAL A 763 -9.01 -29.82 -20.53
CA VAL A 763 -9.35 -30.46 -19.26
C VAL A 763 -10.87 -30.59 -19.16
N GLU A 764 -11.37 -31.76 -18.84
CA GLU A 764 -12.79 -32.03 -18.62
C GLU A 764 -13.06 -32.27 -17.13
N ASN A 765 -14.12 -31.66 -16.59
CA ASN A 765 -14.57 -31.84 -15.20
C ASN A 765 -13.48 -31.56 -14.15
N ALA A 766 -12.67 -30.56 -14.36
CA ALA A 766 -11.66 -30.13 -13.38
C ALA A 766 -12.32 -29.61 -12.11
N ALA A 767 -11.92 -30.12 -10.95
CA ALA A 767 -12.34 -29.57 -9.68
C ALA A 767 -11.50 -28.32 -9.33
N THR A 768 -12.16 -27.25 -8.88
CA THR A 768 -11.46 -26.12 -8.25
C THR A 768 -11.08 -26.47 -6.83
N LYS A 769 -10.14 -25.72 -6.27
CA LYS A 769 -9.72 -25.82 -4.86
C LYS A 769 -10.38 -24.73 -4.01
N ALA A 770 -10.51 -24.99 -2.72
CA ALA A 770 -10.82 -23.91 -1.79
C ALA A 770 -9.61 -22.99 -1.71
N ALA A 771 -9.81 -21.75 -2.09
CA ALA A 771 -8.76 -20.74 -2.09
C ALA A 771 -9.07 -19.64 -1.09
N HIS A 772 -8.02 -19.15 -0.45
CA HIS A 772 -8.09 -17.93 0.32
C HIS A 772 -8.37 -16.72 -0.56
N THR A 773 -8.75 -15.66 0.06
CA THR A 773 -8.65 -14.32 -0.49
C THR A 773 -7.32 -14.14 -1.21
N ARG A 774 -7.36 -13.70 -2.47
CA ARG A 774 -6.19 -13.54 -3.35
C ARG A 774 -5.43 -14.83 -3.71
N GLY A 775 -5.95 -15.99 -3.35
CA GLY A 775 -5.34 -17.29 -3.65
C GLY A 775 -5.79 -17.90 -4.97
N GLU A 776 -5.07 -18.94 -5.39
CA GLU A 776 -5.31 -19.67 -6.62
C GLU A 776 -6.38 -20.77 -6.41
N ALA A 777 -7.55 -20.59 -7.01
CA ALA A 777 -8.63 -21.60 -6.98
C ALA A 777 -8.43 -22.70 -8.03
N TYR A 778 -7.74 -22.40 -9.12
CA TYR A 778 -7.41 -23.34 -10.17
C TYR A 778 -6.13 -22.90 -10.89
N ILE A 779 -5.30 -23.85 -11.26
CA ILE A 779 -4.10 -23.60 -12.06
C ILE A 779 -4.00 -24.65 -13.18
N LEU A 780 -3.65 -24.19 -14.38
CA LEU A 780 -3.19 -25.00 -15.50
C LEU A 780 -1.81 -24.48 -15.92
N SER A 781 -0.79 -25.32 -15.95
CA SER A 781 0.60 -24.91 -16.15
C SER A 781 1.39 -25.81 -17.09
N ASP A 782 0.70 -26.50 -18.02
CA ASP A 782 1.28 -27.45 -18.96
C ASP A 782 0.98 -27.09 -20.43
N LEU A 783 0.73 -25.83 -20.72
CA LEU A 783 0.60 -25.35 -22.07
C LEU A 783 1.98 -25.16 -22.72
N ALA A 784 2.04 -25.24 -24.04
CA ALA A 784 3.22 -24.76 -24.76
C ALA A 784 3.39 -23.25 -24.49
N ALA A 785 4.61 -22.78 -24.35
CA ALA A 785 4.83 -21.36 -24.19
C ALA A 785 4.36 -20.58 -25.41
N GLY A 786 3.57 -19.52 -25.19
CA GLY A 786 3.04 -18.68 -26.28
C GLY A 786 1.63 -18.15 -26.01
N LYS A 787 1.04 -17.60 -27.06
CA LYS A 787 -0.29 -16.99 -27.00
C LYS A 787 -1.38 -18.07 -27.15
N HIS A 788 -2.31 -18.06 -26.22
CA HIS A 788 -3.45 -18.97 -26.18
C HIS A 788 -4.74 -18.21 -25.93
N THR A 789 -5.85 -18.72 -26.46
CA THR A 789 -7.20 -18.31 -26.07
C THR A 789 -7.76 -19.38 -25.14
N VAL A 790 -8.06 -19.00 -23.91
CA VAL A 790 -8.60 -19.90 -22.88
C VAL A 790 -10.08 -19.61 -22.69
N LYS A 791 -10.92 -20.67 -22.72
CA LYS A 791 -12.33 -20.60 -22.31
C LYS A 791 -12.56 -21.56 -21.14
N VAL A 792 -13.12 -21.04 -20.08
CA VAL A 792 -13.53 -21.81 -18.88
C VAL A 792 -15.05 -21.90 -18.84
N VAL A 793 -15.59 -23.10 -18.67
CA VAL A 793 -17.05 -23.35 -18.61
C VAL A 793 -17.39 -23.97 -17.28
N LEU A 794 -18.28 -23.36 -16.51
CA LEU A 794 -18.79 -23.88 -15.25
C LEU A 794 -19.74 -25.06 -15.51
N LYS A 795 -19.45 -26.22 -14.94
CA LYS A 795 -20.31 -27.43 -15.01
C LYS A 795 -21.25 -27.52 -13.83
N SER A 796 -20.74 -27.21 -12.63
CA SER A 796 -21.50 -27.25 -11.38
C SER A 796 -20.79 -26.46 -10.30
N GLY A 797 -21.49 -26.18 -9.19
CA GLY A 797 -20.96 -25.45 -8.05
C GLY A 797 -20.93 -23.94 -8.27
N THR A 798 -20.10 -23.23 -7.49
CA THR A 798 -19.95 -21.78 -7.57
C THR A 798 -18.50 -21.43 -7.87
N LEU A 799 -18.29 -20.69 -8.94
CA LEU A 799 -16.99 -20.18 -9.37
C LEU A 799 -16.92 -18.67 -9.15
N LYS A 800 -15.86 -18.24 -8.49
CA LYS A 800 -15.51 -16.82 -8.33
C LYS A 800 -14.22 -16.54 -9.08
N VAL A 801 -14.23 -15.43 -9.81
CA VAL A 801 -13.07 -14.91 -10.56
C VAL A 801 -12.81 -13.52 -10.06
N ASP A 802 -11.72 -13.35 -9.34
CA ASP A 802 -11.20 -12.08 -8.84
C ASP A 802 -10.19 -11.53 -9.85
N ALA A 803 -9.16 -12.29 -10.13
CA ALA A 803 -8.13 -12.00 -11.11
C ALA A 803 -7.70 -13.27 -11.86
N LEU A 804 -6.98 -13.09 -12.95
CA LEU A 804 -6.42 -14.16 -13.78
C LEU A 804 -4.91 -13.93 -13.92
N ASN A 805 -4.11 -14.92 -13.46
CA ASN A 805 -2.67 -14.90 -13.63
C ASN A 805 -2.25 -15.61 -14.92
N THR A 806 -1.25 -15.06 -15.60
CA THR A 806 -0.49 -15.76 -16.64
C THR A 806 0.69 -16.47 -16.00
N ILE A 807 0.80 -17.78 -16.23
CA ILE A 807 1.86 -18.61 -15.66
C ILE A 807 3.10 -18.59 -16.55
N GLY A 808 4.24 -18.32 -15.95
CA GLY A 808 5.55 -18.35 -16.61
C GLY A 808 6.00 -19.78 -16.94
N ASN A 809 7.15 -19.86 -17.57
CA ASN A 809 7.71 -21.14 -18.00
C ASN A 809 8.24 -21.95 -16.81
N ARG A 810 7.96 -23.23 -16.84
CA ARG A 810 8.56 -24.15 -15.88
C ARG A 810 10.06 -24.27 -16.11
N LEU A 811 10.84 -24.18 -15.07
CA LEU A 811 12.28 -24.40 -15.15
C LEU A 811 12.61 -25.87 -15.46
N PRO A 812 13.71 -26.15 -16.14
CA PRO A 812 14.19 -27.52 -16.32
C PRO A 812 14.33 -28.23 -14.97
N ALA A 813 13.95 -29.48 -14.91
CA ALA A 813 14.19 -30.32 -13.73
C ALA A 813 15.70 -30.48 -13.51
N ALA A 814 16.12 -30.72 -12.24
CA ALA A 814 17.52 -31.00 -11.94
C ALA A 814 18.00 -32.21 -12.76
N GLU A 815 19.24 -32.11 -13.28
CA GLU A 815 19.84 -33.24 -13.99
C GLU A 815 19.88 -34.46 -13.08
N GLY A 816 19.39 -35.59 -13.54
CA GLY A 816 19.28 -36.81 -12.75
C GLY A 816 18.14 -36.82 -11.73
N ALA A 817 17.22 -35.81 -11.72
CA ALA A 817 16.04 -35.83 -10.86
C ALA A 817 15.11 -37.03 -11.19
N VAL A 818 14.50 -37.58 -10.16
CA VAL A 818 13.51 -38.63 -10.31
C VAL A 818 12.23 -38.09 -10.93
N THR A 819 11.79 -38.70 -12.03
CA THR A 819 10.52 -38.33 -12.73
C THR A 819 9.40 -39.32 -12.48
N GLU A 820 9.75 -40.55 -12.13
CA GLU A 820 8.77 -41.63 -11.94
C GLU A 820 9.35 -42.72 -11.01
N VAL A 821 8.54 -43.21 -10.07
CA VAL A 821 8.87 -44.38 -9.29
C VAL A 821 8.30 -45.60 -10.03
N LEU A 822 9.18 -46.46 -10.52
CA LEU A 822 8.83 -47.65 -11.30
C LEU A 822 8.46 -48.86 -10.43
N THR A 823 8.97 -48.91 -9.20
CA THR A 823 8.65 -49.96 -8.26
C THR A 823 7.19 -49.89 -7.83
N LYS A 824 6.40 -50.89 -8.17
CA LYS A 824 5.03 -51.01 -7.66
C LYS A 824 5.08 -51.43 -6.19
N LEU A 825 4.65 -50.53 -5.33
CA LEU A 825 4.54 -50.83 -3.91
C LEU A 825 3.30 -51.71 -3.68
N PRO A 826 3.47 -52.84 -2.98
CA PRO A 826 2.30 -53.68 -2.66
C PRO A 826 1.43 -52.98 -1.62
N ALA A 827 0.11 -53.15 -1.71
CA ALA A 827 -0.74 -52.82 -0.59
C ALA A 827 -0.37 -53.78 0.57
N LEU A 828 0.00 -53.19 1.70
CA LEU A 828 0.33 -53.94 2.89
C LEU A 828 -0.95 -54.13 3.69
N GLU A 829 -1.39 -55.39 3.85
CA GLU A 829 -2.57 -55.73 4.60
C GLU A 829 -2.19 -56.49 5.87
N SER A 830 -2.74 -56.09 7.01
CA SER A 830 -2.68 -56.82 8.26
C SER A 830 -4.06 -56.94 8.85
N TYR A 831 -4.52 -58.13 9.05
CA TYR A 831 -5.85 -58.45 9.58
C TYR A 831 -5.83 -58.67 11.10
N VAL A 832 -4.67 -58.67 11.73
CA VAL A 832 -4.50 -58.91 13.16
C VAL A 832 -3.65 -57.84 13.79
N THR A 833 -4.18 -57.13 14.76
CA THR A 833 -3.45 -56.11 15.51
C THR A 833 -2.18 -56.69 16.14
N GLY A 834 -1.06 -56.05 15.89
CA GLY A 834 0.25 -56.52 16.38
C GLY A 834 0.91 -57.64 15.58
N SER A 835 0.32 -58.10 14.45
CA SER A 835 0.92 -59.13 13.61
C SER A 835 2.10 -58.66 12.74
N GLY A 836 2.38 -57.35 12.74
CA GLY A 836 3.39 -56.72 11.91
C GLY A 836 2.95 -56.56 10.44
N ILE A 837 3.15 -55.37 9.93
CA ILE A 837 3.01 -55.07 8.50
C ILE A 837 4.28 -55.55 7.82
N GLY A 838 4.16 -56.20 6.66
CA GLY A 838 5.33 -56.61 5.88
C GLY A 838 6.32 -55.47 5.63
N SER A 839 7.56 -55.78 5.42
CA SER A 839 8.60 -54.76 5.25
C SER A 839 8.38 -53.97 3.96
N LEU A 840 8.41 -52.67 4.09
CA LEU A 840 8.52 -51.75 2.95
C LEU A 840 9.88 -51.96 2.27
N PRO A 841 10.01 -51.80 0.94
CA PRO A 841 11.29 -51.97 0.27
C PRO A 841 12.28 -50.91 0.73
N ALA A 842 13.51 -51.32 1.05
CA ALA A 842 14.57 -50.40 1.43
C ALA A 842 15.07 -49.52 0.27
N ALA A 843 14.67 -49.85 -0.95
CA ALA A 843 15.03 -49.09 -2.16
C ALA A 843 13.93 -49.32 -3.23
N VAL A 844 13.79 -48.31 -4.08
CA VAL A 844 12.85 -48.31 -5.23
C VAL A 844 13.59 -48.08 -6.53
N GLU A 845 13.12 -48.69 -7.61
CA GLU A 845 13.57 -48.35 -8.96
C GLU A 845 12.84 -47.11 -9.43
N VAL A 846 13.59 -46.14 -9.91
CA VAL A 846 13.09 -44.86 -10.38
C VAL A 846 13.57 -44.57 -11.80
N LYS A 847 12.80 -43.80 -12.56
CA LYS A 847 13.18 -43.20 -13.82
C LYS A 847 13.64 -41.79 -13.57
N LYS A 848 14.73 -41.36 -14.20
CA LYS A 848 15.29 -40.03 -14.10
C LYS A 848 14.97 -39.18 -15.31
N THR A 849 15.18 -37.86 -15.18
CA THR A 849 14.97 -36.85 -16.24
C THR A 849 15.73 -37.15 -17.53
N ASP A 850 16.90 -37.80 -17.45
CA ASP A 850 17.73 -38.21 -18.58
C ASP A 850 17.23 -39.51 -19.23
N GLY A 851 16.11 -40.07 -18.77
CA GLY A 851 15.52 -41.34 -19.27
C GLY A 851 16.17 -42.60 -18.70
N THR A 852 17.23 -42.49 -17.91
CA THR A 852 17.88 -43.63 -17.26
C THR A 852 17.06 -44.12 -16.06
N THR A 853 17.26 -45.38 -15.65
CA THR A 853 16.72 -45.90 -14.40
C THR A 853 17.80 -46.05 -13.35
N ALA A 854 17.41 -45.91 -12.09
CA ALA A 854 18.29 -46.13 -10.95
C ALA A 854 17.52 -46.76 -9.80
N THR A 855 18.22 -47.53 -8.97
CA THR A 855 17.67 -47.98 -7.70
C THR A 855 18.14 -47.02 -6.61
N LEU A 856 17.21 -46.35 -5.96
CA LEU A 856 17.51 -45.40 -4.90
C LEU A 856 17.05 -45.91 -3.55
N PRO A 857 17.81 -45.73 -2.47
CA PRO A 857 17.35 -46.06 -1.12
C PRO A 857 16.17 -45.16 -0.76
N VAL A 858 15.25 -45.68 0.06
CA VAL A 858 14.07 -44.94 0.53
C VAL A 858 14.04 -44.98 2.05
N ASP A 859 13.96 -43.81 2.66
CA ASP A 859 13.65 -43.65 4.07
C ASP A 859 12.14 -43.41 4.21
N TRP A 860 11.44 -44.45 4.68
CA TRP A 860 9.99 -44.38 4.86
C TRP A 860 9.68 -43.57 6.12
N ASN A 861 8.96 -42.50 5.98
CA ASN A 861 8.48 -41.70 7.11
C ASN A 861 7.25 -42.40 7.74
N VAL A 862 7.50 -43.44 8.49
CA VAL A 862 6.47 -44.26 9.10
C VAL A 862 6.81 -44.56 10.57
N ASP A 863 5.91 -44.17 11.48
CA ASP A 863 5.92 -44.75 12.82
C ASP A 863 5.19 -46.11 12.83
N MET A 864 5.98 -47.16 12.70
CA MET A 864 5.45 -48.53 12.69
C MET A 864 4.73 -48.87 13.99
N ASN A 865 5.05 -48.20 15.13
CA ASN A 865 4.34 -48.47 16.38
C ASN A 865 2.95 -47.81 16.36
N ALA A 866 2.84 -46.63 15.81
CA ALA A 866 1.55 -45.94 15.63
C ALA A 866 0.64 -46.67 14.65
N LEU A 867 1.18 -47.18 13.54
CA LEU A 867 0.46 -47.99 12.58
C LEU A 867 -0.04 -49.30 13.19
N ASN A 868 0.79 -49.98 13.94
CA ASN A 868 0.43 -51.23 14.62
C ASN A 868 -0.56 -51.03 15.77
N ALA A 869 -0.67 -49.85 16.32
CA ALA A 869 -1.61 -49.48 17.39
C ALA A 869 -3.03 -49.14 16.86
N ASN A 870 -3.16 -48.80 15.58
CA ASN A 870 -4.45 -48.47 14.98
C ASN A 870 -5.22 -49.76 14.59
N ALA A 871 -6.29 -50.02 15.30
CA ALA A 871 -7.03 -51.28 15.17
C ALA A 871 -7.83 -51.47 13.86
N TYR A 872 -8.23 -50.36 13.20
CA TYR A 872 -8.99 -50.37 11.94
C TYR A 872 -8.78 -49.10 11.14
N GLY A 873 -8.49 -49.22 9.85
CA GLY A 873 -8.41 -48.10 8.92
C GLY A 873 -7.36 -48.32 7.82
N ALA A 874 -7.44 -47.55 6.75
CA ALA A 874 -6.37 -47.40 5.77
C ALA A 874 -5.45 -46.26 6.16
N ALA A 875 -4.14 -46.48 6.12
CA ALA A 875 -3.14 -45.40 6.28
C ALA A 875 -2.30 -45.32 5.01
N GLU A 876 -2.07 -44.12 4.55
CA GLU A 876 -1.16 -43.82 3.45
C GLU A 876 0.23 -43.61 4.01
N ILE A 877 1.21 -44.35 3.45
CA ILE A 877 2.61 -44.25 3.86
C ILE A 877 3.37 -43.50 2.76
N GLN A 878 4.03 -42.45 3.11
CA GLN A 878 4.90 -41.70 2.21
C GLN A 878 6.37 -42.11 2.41
N GLY A 879 7.05 -42.24 1.30
CA GLY A 879 8.45 -42.59 1.25
C GLY A 879 9.31 -41.52 0.56
#